data_dd070cd34cf8213d736cad1e67f8b6a0
#
_entry.id   dd070cd34cf8213d736cad1e67f8b6a0
#
_cell.length_a   1.000
_cell.length_b   1.000
_cell.length_c   1.000
_cell.angle_alpha   90.00
_cell.angle_beta   90.00
_cell.angle_gamma   90.00
#
_symmetry.space_group_name_H-M   'P 1'
#
loop_
_entity.id
_entity.type
_entity.pdbx_description
1 polymer ?
#
loop_
_entity_poly.entity_id
_entity_poly.type
_entity_poly.pdbx_seq_one_letter_code
_entity_poly.pdbx_strand_id
1 'polypeptide(L)'
;MRMSLRSIPAVLALTVALNAAQSAPAVTIPFEDYTLPNGLRVVLSPHKATPTVAVNMWYHVGSKNEVRGRTGFAHFFEHVMFTGSGHVPYGLHDKLTEGVGGFNNGTTSNDRTTYYESVPSNYLETQLWLESDRMGFLLETLDLAKMNAQRDIVKNERRQGVDNQPYGRVNEILSHATYPRSHPYSWDVIGSMEDLGAATEDDVKSFFRTYYAPNNTILAIAGDFDPAQAKAWVTKYFGDIPRGQPFARPAVAPVKLAGETRLIYEDRVPVSRLVIQWPTVGEKSADQQALNLLGGILAGDRTDRLTKALVYDQQAAASIGASQNTNEDVGEFRITVTPRPGHSLEKLEASIDALLSRLKSEGPGADELRRARASLELGFLRGLESNLNKAFILSDGAGFHNDPGHFKKEYADIGAVTPADVQRVARTYLTAERVVLSVVPMGEWAQASKADEGKRFSRNAEELPVANVKASGAPAPSAPTGEKPAGQAASGAPAKPAFDRTVIPKPGPVPPLTVPKWTRSSLANGAELIVIERKGLPLVDFGIWLMGGAEHVEPFEKPGVASFLGPMMLEGTKSKNGEALAEAQQLLGIRLAIGVGGQSGNVGFTSTTATFKDTLTLLMDVVLNPIFPADALERQRSQRLIAFKQQMARTAGIAGRVFPKLLYGDEHQLGRVISEGSLTSITREDLIAFHKAYLQPGRAMVVVSGDVNAAEVKKTIDSAMTPWARAGAKPAFNYTKLPAPRATTIYLVDQPKAAQSTVAIGNPGPPRSTADYYALEVMNAMLGGLFQSRLNANIREEKGYSYGVGSGFGFGRGPGAFRTGGDIVSAKTDAALVEFMKELRGIMGPRPVTDEELQTAKASLIQSLPSEFETVSSVNGAVASLWLQGLPDDYYQQFVAKVSAVTKDDVIRVAMQYIDVDHLVILVVGDRETIEAPIRATKIAPVVILNSEGRPAK
;
A
#
# COMPACT_ATOMS: atom_id res chain seq x y z
N MET A 1 77.93 -20.52 -36.00
CA MET A 1 77.99 -21.67 -35.08
C MET A 1 76.84 -21.60 -34.11
N ARG A 2 75.86 -22.55 -34.25
CA ARG A 2 74.84 -23.07 -33.27
C ARG A 2 74.12 -22.08 -32.38
N MET A 3 72.79 -21.85 -32.63
CA MET A 3 71.70 -22.55 -31.95
C MET A 3 71.52 -22.06 -30.49
N SER A 4 70.37 -21.66 -30.07
CA SER A 4 69.14 -22.43 -29.90
C SER A 4 67.92 -21.61 -29.70
N LEU A 5 66.80 -22.08 -30.25
CA LEU A 5 65.41 -21.87 -29.91
C LEU A 5 65.06 -22.20 -28.44
N ARG A 6 64.02 -21.58 -27.93
CA ARG A 6 62.95 -22.04 -26.97
C ARG A 6 62.71 -20.95 -25.96
N SER A 7 61.55 -20.57 -25.58
CA SER A 7 60.25 -21.23 -25.68
C SER A 7 59.16 -20.16 -25.33
N ILE A 8 58.12 -20.16 -26.10
CA ILE A 8 56.82 -19.64 -25.65
C ILE A 8 56.14 -20.79 -24.91
N PRO A 9 55.58 -20.55 -23.73
CA PRO A 9 54.41 -21.32 -23.37
C PRO A 9 53.26 -20.46 -22.83
N ALA A 10 52.12 -20.72 -23.42
CA ALA A 10 50.86 -20.96 -22.72
C ALA A 10 50.36 -19.90 -21.75
N VAL A 11 49.69 -18.93 -22.33
CA VAL A 11 48.56 -18.24 -21.67
C VAL A 11 47.32 -18.44 -22.54
N LEU A 12 46.79 -19.63 -22.54
CA LEU A 12 45.50 -19.95 -23.17
C LEU A 12 44.98 -21.22 -22.51
N ALA A 13 44.50 -21.11 -21.28
CA ALA A 13 43.57 -22.09 -20.67
C ALA A 13 43.22 -21.63 -19.26
N LEU A 14 42.37 -20.61 -19.12
CA LEU A 14 41.58 -20.40 -17.88
C LEU A 14 40.38 -19.45 -18.14
N THR A 15 39.53 -19.80 -19.08
CA THR A 15 38.23 -19.14 -19.27
C THR A 15 37.17 -20.13 -19.72
N VAL A 16 37.11 -21.29 -19.07
CA VAL A 16 36.01 -22.24 -19.20
C VAL A 16 35.84 -22.93 -17.85
N ALA A 17 35.21 -22.29 -16.90
CA ALA A 17 34.51 -22.91 -15.78
C ALA A 17 34.00 -21.83 -14.87
N LEU A 18 32.82 -21.36 -15.09
CA LEU A 18 31.85 -20.82 -14.09
C LEU A 18 30.54 -20.44 -14.75
N ASN A 19 29.97 -21.42 -15.44
CA ASN A 19 28.52 -21.51 -15.64
C ASN A 19 28.04 -22.74 -14.86
N ALA A 20 28.27 -22.73 -13.56
CA ALA A 20 27.36 -23.43 -12.68
C ALA A 20 26.10 -22.54 -12.60
N ALA A 21 25.11 -22.82 -13.40
CA ALA A 21 23.77 -22.38 -13.14
C ALA A 21 23.49 -22.77 -11.68
N GLN A 22 23.53 -21.80 -10.77
CA GLN A 22 22.93 -21.97 -9.45
C GLN A 22 21.47 -22.26 -9.75
N SER A 23 21.06 -23.52 -9.59
CA SER A 23 19.66 -23.87 -9.60
C SER A 23 19.00 -22.99 -8.55
N ALA A 24 18.09 -22.13 -9.00
CA ALA A 24 17.27 -21.34 -8.10
C ALA A 24 16.72 -22.28 -7.01
N PRO A 25 16.69 -21.88 -5.75
CA PRO A 25 16.15 -22.72 -4.69
C PRO A 25 14.73 -23.12 -5.10
N ALA A 26 14.44 -24.42 -5.00
CA ALA A 26 13.11 -24.93 -5.31
C ALA A 26 12.13 -24.33 -4.29
N VAL A 27 11.51 -23.23 -4.67
CA VAL A 27 10.51 -22.56 -3.83
C VAL A 27 9.27 -23.43 -3.83
N THR A 28 8.96 -24.03 -2.69
CA THR A 28 7.78 -24.88 -2.51
C THR A 28 6.88 -24.30 -1.44
N ILE A 29 5.61 -24.02 -1.82
CA ILE A 29 4.53 -23.85 -0.85
C ILE A 29 3.83 -25.21 -0.83
N PRO A 30 3.87 -25.97 0.26
CA PRO A 30 3.08 -27.18 0.37
C PRO A 30 1.60 -26.81 0.45
N PHE A 31 0.77 -27.51 -0.31
CA PHE A 31 -0.68 -27.33 -0.25
C PHE A 31 -1.42 -28.63 -0.58
N GLU A 32 -2.66 -28.71 -0.12
CA GLU A 32 -3.65 -29.71 -0.50
C GLU A 32 -4.77 -29.01 -1.26
N ASP A 33 -5.27 -29.61 -2.33
CA ASP A 33 -6.31 -29.08 -3.22
C ASP A 33 -7.42 -30.11 -3.40
N TYR A 34 -8.66 -29.73 -3.10
CA TYR A 34 -9.84 -30.60 -3.26
C TYR A 34 -11.10 -29.76 -3.50
N THR A 35 -12.17 -30.43 -3.94
CA THR A 35 -13.45 -29.79 -4.24
C THR A 35 -14.57 -30.45 -3.47
N LEU A 36 -15.42 -29.66 -2.81
CA LEU A 36 -16.65 -30.16 -2.18
C LEU A 36 -17.70 -30.56 -3.23
N PRO A 37 -18.69 -31.44 -2.86
CA PRO A 37 -19.75 -31.86 -3.78
C PRO A 37 -20.54 -30.68 -4.39
N ASN A 38 -20.71 -29.56 -3.68
CA ASN A 38 -21.38 -28.38 -4.17
C ASN A 38 -20.52 -27.52 -5.11
N GLY A 39 -19.25 -27.88 -5.34
CA GLY A 39 -18.34 -27.22 -6.27
C GLY A 39 -17.40 -26.20 -5.65
N LEU A 40 -17.43 -25.97 -4.34
CA LEU A 40 -16.45 -25.13 -3.68
C LEU A 40 -15.06 -25.79 -3.74
N ARG A 41 -14.11 -25.11 -4.36
CA ARG A 41 -12.72 -25.54 -4.39
C ARG A 41 -11.99 -25.04 -3.15
N VAL A 42 -11.21 -25.89 -2.51
CA VAL A 42 -10.53 -25.61 -1.24
C VAL A 42 -9.05 -25.89 -1.39
N VAL A 43 -8.23 -24.92 -1.03
CA VAL A 43 -6.76 -25.02 -1.04
C VAL A 43 -6.24 -24.78 0.37
N LEU A 44 -5.55 -25.76 0.95
CA LEU A 44 -5.02 -25.72 2.32
C LEU A 44 -3.51 -25.69 2.30
N SER A 45 -2.90 -24.68 2.91
CA SER A 45 -1.44 -24.55 3.05
C SER A 45 -1.03 -24.40 4.52
N PRO A 46 -0.85 -25.53 5.25
CA PRO A 46 -0.49 -25.49 6.66
C PRO A 46 0.97 -25.02 6.86
N HIS A 47 1.18 -24.06 7.79
CA HIS A 47 2.49 -23.49 8.09
C HIS A 47 2.55 -22.97 9.54
N LYS A 48 3.42 -23.55 10.38
CA LYS A 48 3.47 -23.34 11.84
C LYS A 48 4.50 -22.30 12.31
N ALA A 49 4.94 -21.37 11.47
CA ALA A 49 5.96 -20.38 11.86
C ALA A 49 5.44 -19.32 12.84
N THR A 50 4.18 -18.95 12.69
CA THR A 50 3.46 -18.00 13.55
C THR A 50 2.09 -18.58 13.88
N PRO A 51 1.54 -18.35 15.08
CA PRO A 51 0.21 -18.85 15.44
C PRO A 51 -0.92 -18.00 14.84
N THR A 52 -0.83 -17.74 13.54
CA THR A 52 -1.81 -16.98 12.76
C THR A 52 -2.30 -17.82 11.57
N VAL A 53 -3.50 -17.55 11.11
CA VAL A 53 -4.09 -18.17 9.94
C VAL A 53 -4.74 -17.10 9.08
N ALA A 54 -4.54 -17.20 7.76
CA ALA A 54 -5.21 -16.40 6.77
C ALA A 54 -6.26 -17.23 6.04
N VAL A 55 -7.43 -16.65 5.82
CA VAL A 55 -8.53 -17.20 5.02
C VAL A 55 -8.76 -16.25 3.85
N ASN A 56 -8.90 -16.77 2.65
CA ASN A 56 -9.22 -15.98 1.45
C ASN A 56 -10.36 -16.65 0.68
N MET A 57 -11.48 -15.94 0.62
CA MET A 57 -12.65 -16.31 -0.20
C MET A 57 -12.56 -15.58 -1.54
N TRP A 58 -12.13 -16.28 -2.57
CA TRP A 58 -11.90 -15.75 -3.92
C TRP A 58 -13.09 -16.09 -4.83
N TYR A 59 -13.84 -15.05 -5.25
CA TYR A 59 -14.98 -15.18 -6.16
C TYR A 59 -14.57 -14.75 -7.56
N HIS A 60 -14.82 -15.58 -8.56
CA HIS A 60 -14.53 -15.29 -9.96
C HIS A 60 -15.58 -14.35 -10.56
N VAL A 61 -15.66 -13.16 -10.04
CA VAL A 61 -16.54 -12.08 -10.45
C VAL A 61 -15.89 -10.73 -10.14
N GLY A 62 -15.88 -9.83 -11.11
CA GLY A 62 -15.35 -8.48 -10.97
C GLY A 62 -16.14 -7.51 -11.86
N SER A 63 -15.60 -6.32 -12.08
CA SER A 63 -16.30 -5.28 -12.86
C SER A 63 -16.58 -5.71 -14.31
N LYS A 64 -15.82 -6.63 -14.90
CA LYS A 64 -16.12 -7.16 -16.24
C LYS A 64 -17.44 -7.91 -16.35
N ASN A 65 -18.00 -8.37 -15.23
CA ASN A 65 -19.27 -9.08 -15.16
C ASN A 65 -20.47 -8.14 -15.04
N GLU A 66 -20.22 -6.83 -14.96
CA GLU A 66 -21.24 -5.80 -14.90
C GLU A 66 -21.82 -5.50 -16.28
N VAL A 67 -22.94 -4.79 -16.29
CA VAL A 67 -23.57 -4.28 -17.49
C VAL A 67 -23.52 -2.76 -17.50
N ARG A 68 -23.43 -2.18 -18.68
CA ARG A 68 -23.44 -0.72 -18.83
C ARG A 68 -24.72 -0.12 -18.24
N GLY A 69 -24.60 1.01 -17.53
CA GLY A 69 -25.67 1.63 -16.75
C GLY A 69 -25.80 1.01 -15.35
N ARG A 70 -24.90 0.09 -15.02
CA ARG A 70 -24.77 -0.57 -13.72
C ARG A 70 -23.28 -0.78 -13.37
N THR A 71 -22.42 0.18 -13.71
CA THR A 71 -20.97 0.11 -13.43
C THR A 71 -20.72 0.37 -11.94
N GLY A 72 -19.67 -0.25 -11.40
CA GLY A 72 -19.35 -0.20 -9.98
C GLY A 72 -20.13 -1.22 -9.13
N PHE A 73 -20.91 -2.11 -9.75
CA PHE A 73 -21.76 -3.08 -9.05
C PHE A 73 -20.97 -4.13 -8.29
N ALA A 74 -19.91 -4.65 -8.89
CA ALA A 74 -19.06 -5.66 -8.25
C ALA A 74 -18.40 -5.08 -6.98
N HIS A 75 -17.89 -3.84 -7.06
CA HIS A 75 -17.31 -3.16 -5.93
C HIS A 75 -18.38 -2.74 -4.90
N PHE A 76 -19.52 -2.22 -5.33
CA PHE A 76 -20.62 -1.95 -4.43
C PHE A 76 -21.07 -3.23 -3.71
N PHE A 77 -21.07 -4.35 -4.41
CA PHE A 77 -21.40 -5.64 -3.81
C PHE A 77 -20.35 -6.11 -2.81
N GLU A 78 -19.07 -5.82 -3.04
CA GLU A 78 -18.02 -6.03 -2.04
C GLU A 78 -18.42 -5.39 -0.70
N HIS A 79 -18.86 -4.13 -0.69
CA HIS A 79 -19.34 -3.43 0.51
C HIS A 79 -20.59 -4.06 1.11
N VAL A 80 -21.54 -4.47 0.27
CA VAL A 80 -22.79 -5.10 0.72
C VAL A 80 -22.53 -6.39 1.49
N MET A 81 -21.48 -7.14 1.15
CA MET A 81 -21.11 -8.38 1.83
C MET A 81 -20.73 -8.19 3.31
N PHE A 82 -20.42 -6.97 3.75
CA PHE A 82 -20.13 -6.65 5.16
C PHE A 82 -21.37 -6.22 5.96
N THR A 83 -22.58 -6.18 5.35
CA THR A 83 -23.78 -5.66 6.00
C THR A 83 -24.52 -6.68 6.90
N GLY A 84 -23.90 -7.84 7.17
CA GLY A 84 -24.46 -8.95 7.93
C GLY A 84 -25.21 -9.94 7.06
N SER A 85 -25.54 -11.09 7.61
CA SER A 85 -26.20 -12.21 6.95
C SER A 85 -27.20 -12.88 7.90
N GLY A 86 -27.84 -13.97 7.48
CA GLY A 86 -28.95 -14.61 8.18
C GLY A 86 -28.73 -14.89 9.66
N HIS A 87 -27.50 -15.29 10.03
CA HIS A 87 -27.12 -15.61 11.43
C HIS A 87 -26.04 -14.68 11.98
N VAL A 88 -25.50 -13.79 11.17
CA VAL A 88 -24.42 -12.85 11.53
C VAL A 88 -24.97 -11.42 11.42
N PRO A 89 -25.43 -10.80 12.52
CA PRO A 89 -25.86 -9.41 12.52
C PRO A 89 -24.79 -8.45 12.01
N TYR A 90 -25.22 -7.31 11.45
CA TYR A 90 -24.32 -6.24 11.01
C TYR A 90 -23.30 -5.87 12.09
N GLY A 91 -22.06 -5.75 11.70
CA GLY A 91 -20.93 -5.45 12.58
C GLY A 91 -20.38 -6.63 13.39
N LEU A 92 -21.09 -7.78 13.45
CA LEU A 92 -20.59 -8.94 14.20
C LEU A 92 -19.36 -9.57 13.53
N HIS A 93 -19.28 -9.54 12.18
CA HIS A 93 -18.11 -10.04 11.42
C HIS A 93 -16.84 -9.32 11.85
N ASP A 94 -16.83 -7.98 11.76
CA ASP A 94 -15.69 -7.17 12.16
C ASP A 94 -15.36 -7.33 13.64
N LYS A 95 -16.39 -7.40 14.50
CA LYS A 95 -16.22 -7.59 15.93
C LYS A 95 -15.52 -8.91 16.27
N LEU A 96 -15.87 -10.01 15.58
CA LEU A 96 -15.28 -11.34 15.81
C LEU A 96 -13.90 -11.47 15.15
N THR A 97 -13.56 -10.60 14.21
CA THR A 97 -12.26 -10.58 13.55
C THR A 97 -11.31 -9.56 14.18
N GLU A 98 -11.67 -8.27 14.21
CA GLU A 98 -10.82 -7.23 14.80
C GLU A 98 -10.74 -7.31 16.33
N GLY A 99 -11.86 -7.69 16.98
CA GLY A 99 -11.92 -7.84 18.41
C GLY A 99 -11.03 -8.93 18.98
N VAL A 100 -10.44 -9.76 18.13
CA VAL A 100 -9.48 -10.80 18.48
C VAL A 100 -8.08 -10.55 17.89
N GLY A 101 -7.79 -9.30 17.50
CA GLY A 101 -6.50 -8.89 16.96
C GLY A 101 -6.25 -9.35 15.52
N GLY A 102 -7.28 -9.79 14.81
CA GLY A 102 -7.25 -10.03 13.38
C GLY A 102 -7.60 -8.78 12.60
N PHE A 103 -7.60 -8.91 11.30
CA PHE A 103 -8.16 -7.93 10.37
C PHE A 103 -8.88 -8.65 9.23
N ASN A 104 -9.86 -7.98 8.64
CA ASN A 104 -10.56 -8.42 7.46
C ASN A 104 -10.64 -7.28 6.44
N ASN A 105 -10.77 -7.63 5.18
CA ASN A 105 -11.04 -6.68 4.11
C ASN A 105 -11.63 -7.38 2.89
N GLY A 106 -12.08 -6.59 1.91
CA GLY A 106 -12.42 -7.03 0.56
C GLY A 106 -11.62 -6.28 -0.49
N THR A 107 -11.49 -6.83 -1.68
CA THR A 107 -10.97 -6.13 -2.85
C THR A 107 -11.66 -6.62 -4.11
N THR A 108 -12.03 -5.67 -4.98
CA THR A 108 -12.58 -5.95 -6.30
C THR A 108 -11.61 -5.49 -7.37
N SER A 109 -11.41 -6.35 -8.38
CA SER A 109 -10.71 -6.01 -9.62
C SER A 109 -11.67 -6.11 -10.81
N ASN A 110 -11.15 -6.00 -12.00
CA ASN A 110 -11.93 -6.27 -13.20
C ASN A 110 -12.41 -7.73 -13.26
N ASP A 111 -11.67 -8.68 -12.66
CA ASP A 111 -11.82 -10.11 -12.88
C ASP A 111 -12.27 -10.90 -11.66
N ARG A 112 -11.99 -10.40 -10.47
CA ARG A 112 -12.28 -11.09 -9.21
C ARG A 112 -12.74 -10.14 -8.12
N THR A 113 -13.49 -10.67 -7.17
CA THR A 113 -13.73 -10.07 -5.86
C THR A 113 -13.29 -11.06 -4.81
N THR A 114 -12.54 -10.60 -3.82
CA THR A 114 -12.04 -11.47 -2.75
C THR A 114 -12.29 -10.85 -1.39
N TYR A 115 -12.57 -11.70 -0.41
CA TYR A 115 -12.73 -11.35 1.00
C TYR A 115 -11.70 -12.15 1.77
N TYR A 116 -11.00 -11.49 2.66
CA TYR A 116 -9.90 -12.12 3.35
C TYR A 116 -9.74 -11.64 4.77
N GLU A 117 -9.31 -12.56 5.60
CA GLU A 117 -9.02 -12.33 7.00
C GLU A 117 -7.66 -12.91 7.36
N SER A 118 -7.02 -12.27 8.35
CA SER A 118 -5.90 -12.85 9.07
C SER A 118 -6.19 -12.75 10.57
N VAL A 119 -6.20 -13.89 11.24
CA VAL A 119 -6.59 -14.00 12.66
C VAL A 119 -5.63 -14.93 13.42
N PRO A 120 -5.62 -14.88 14.77
CA PRO A 120 -4.98 -15.92 15.56
C PRO A 120 -5.54 -17.30 15.22
N SER A 121 -4.68 -18.31 15.15
CA SER A 121 -5.03 -19.64 14.63
C SER A 121 -6.21 -20.33 15.32
N ASN A 122 -6.46 -20.03 16.58
CA ASN A 122 -7.58 -20.57 17.36
C ASN A 122 -8.96 -20.01 16.95
N TYR A 123 -9.01 -19.03 16.04
CA TYR A 123 -10.25 -18.45 15.52
C TYR A 123 -10.59 -18.94 14.10
N LEU A 124 -9.85 -19.88 13.52
CA LEU A 124 -10.13 -20.37 12.16
C LEU A 124 -11.58 -20.90 12.03
N GLU A 125 -12.09 -21.66 13.00
CA GLU A 125 -13.48 -22.17 12.93
C GLU A 125 -14.49 -21.02 12.89
N THR A 126 -14.26 -19.95 13.65
CA THR A 126 -15.12 -18.77 13.66
C THR A 126 -15.11 -18.06 12.29
N GLN A 127 -13.94 -17.90 11.65
CA GLN A 127 -13.87 -17.28 10.33
C GLN A 127 -14.58 -18.12 9.26
N LEU A 128 -14.41 -19.43 9.28
CA LEU A 128 -15.11 -20.33 8.35
C LEU A 128 -16.63 -20.28 8.53
N TRP A 129 -17.10 -20.13 9.76
CA TRP A 129 -18.51 -19.93 10.07
C TRP A 129 -19.02 -18.60 9.49
N LEU A 130 -18.30 -17.48 9.73
CA LEU A 130 -18.63 -16.16 9.21
C LEU A 130 -18.70 -16.14 7.68
N GLU A 131 -17.68 -16.67 7.02
CA GLU A 131 -17.58 -16.71 5.57
C GLU A 131 -18.67 -17.58 4.93
N SER A 132 -18.98 -18.72 5.55
CA SER A 132 -20.05 -19.58 5.07
C SER A 132 -21.43 -18.95 5.24
N ASP A 133 -21.64 -18.18 6.30
CA ASP A 133 -22.91 -17.51 6.54
C ASP A 133 -23.14 -16.39 5.53
N ARG A 134 -22.15 -15.56 5.25
CA ARG A 134 -22.29 -14.52 4.23
C ARG A 134 -22.43 -15.11 2.81
N MET A 135 -21.78 -16.23 2.48
CA MET A 135 -21.95 -16.91 1.21
C MET A 135 -23.37 -17.47 1.04
N GLY A 136 -23.92 -18.09 2.08
CA GLY A 136 -25.19 -18.81 2.01
C GLY A 136 -26.41 -17.96 2.32
N PHE A 137 -26.32 -16.96 3.19
CA PHE A 137 -27.45 -16.34 3.86
C PHE A 137 -27.48 -14.81 3.82
N LEU A 138 -26.63 -14.14 3.03
CA LEU A 138 -26.61 -12.67 2.91
C LEU A 138 -27.97 -12.09 2.55
N LEU A 139 -28.65 -12.69 1.57
CA LEU A 139 -29.91 -12.16 1.04
C LEU A 139 -31.09 -12.18 2.02
N GLU A 140 -30.99 -12.92 3.11
CA GLU A 140 -32.03 -13.01 4.12
C GLU A 140 -32.17 -11.72 4.94
N THR A 141 -31.09 -10.95 5.04
CA THR A 141 -31.04 -9.72 5.85
C THR A 141 -30.79 -8.45 5.03
N LEU A 142 -30.58 -8.60 3.71
CA LEU A 142 -30.33 -7.47 2.84
C LEU A 142 -31.60 -6.67 2.59
N ASP A 143 -31.57 -5.39 2.93
CA ASP A 143 -32.65 -4.43 2.73
C ASP A 143 -32.16 -3.12 2.06
N LEU A 144 -33.11 -2.31 1.64
CA LEU A 144 -32.83 -1.04 0.96
C LEU A 144 -32.07 -0.04 1.84
N ALA A 145 -32.26 -0.06 3.17
CA ALA A 145 -31.60 0.86 4.08
C ALA A 145 -30.08 0.56 4.15
N LYS A 146 -29.72 -0.72 4.33
CA LYS A 146 -28.32 -1.20 4.28
C LYS A 146 -27.65 -0.90 2.94
N MET A 147 -28.37 -1.18 1.84
CA MET A 147 -27.87 -0.88 0.49
C MET A 147 -27.59 0.61 0.32
N ASN A 148 -28.49 1.49 0.75
CA ASN A 148 -28.31 2.94 0.64
C ASN A 148 -27.12 3.43 1.47
N ALA A 149 -26.94 2.91 2.68
CA ALA A 149 -25.80 3.24 3.51
C ALA A 149 -24.48 2.88 2.81
N GLN A 150 -24.36 1.66 2.29
CA GLN A 150 -23.15 1.24 1.57
C GLN A 150 -22.96 2.01 0.26
N ARG A 151 -24.02 2.33 -0.46
CA ARG A 151 -23.97 3.19 -1.65
C ARG A 151 -23.35 4.56 -1.35
N ASP A 152 -23.73 5.17 -0.25
CA ASP A 152 -23.18 6.47 0.16
C ASP A 152 -21.71 6.35 0.55
N ILE A 153 -21.29 5.24 1.18
CA ILE A 153 -19.89 4.94 1.48
C ILE A 153 -19.07 4.82 0.19
N VAL A 154 -19.52 4.01 -0.79
CA VAL A 154 -18.82 3.85 -2.09
C VAL A 154 -18.74 5.18 -2.85
N LYS A 155 -19.81 5.99 -2.82
CA LYS A 155 -19.77 7.34 -3.41
C LYS A 155 -18.77 8.24 -2.70
N ASN A 156 -18.62 8.13 -1.38
CA ASN A 156 -17.63 8.88 -0.62
C ASN A 156 -16.20 8.41 -0.94
N GLU A 157 -16.01 7.12 -1.10
CA GLU A 157 -14.74 6.54 -1.55
C GLU A 157 -14.35 7.06 -2.94
N ARG A 158 -15.29 7.07 -3.91
CA ARG A 158 -15.03 7.68 -5.23
C ARG A 158 -14.63 9.14 -5.10
N ARG A 159 -15.32 9.92 -4.25
CA ARG A 159 -14.95 11.32 -4.00
C ARG A 159 -13.52 11.42 -3.46
N GLN A 160 -13.15 10.58 -2.49
CA GLN A 160 -11.84 10.59 -1.87
C GLN A 160 -10.74 10.08 -2.81
N GLY A 161 -10.96 8.96 -3.50
CA GLY A 161 -9.96 8.28 -4.30
C GLY A 161 -9.82 8.82 -5.72
N VAL A 162 -10.88 9.38 -6.29
CA VAL A 162 -10.94 9.85 -7.68
C VAL A 162 -11.16 11.36 -7.77
N ASP A 163 -12.28 11.85 -7.21
CA ASP A 163 -12.72 13.22 -7.48
C ASP A 163 -11.88 14.28 -6.74
N ASN A 164 -11.35 13.99 -5.55
CA ASN A 164 -10.47 14.89 -4.81
C ASN A 164 -8.99 14.76 -5.18
N GLN A 165 -8.61 13.70 -5.90
CA GLN A 165 -7.20 13.48 -6.23
C GLN A 165 -6.80 14.23 -7.50
N PRO A 166 -5.63 14.89 -7.50
CA PRO A 166 -4.97 15.27 -8.74
C PRO A 166 -4.74 14.04 -9.61
N TYR A 167 -5.05 14.12 -10.89
CA TYR A 167 -4.96 13.01 -11.86
C TYR A 167 -5.91 11.83 -11.57
N GLY A 168 -6.86 11.94 -10.66
CA GLY A 168 -7.67 10.82 -10.18
C GLY A 168 -8.51 10.12 -11.25
N ARG A 169 -8.93 10.84 -12.31
CA ARG A 169 -9.73 10.29 -13.41
C ARG A 169 -8.93 9.67 -14.56
N VAL A 170 -7.60 9.61 -14.45
CA VAL A 170 -6.74 9.12 -15.54
C VAL A 170 -7.08 7.69 -15.94
N ASN A 171 -7.29 6.78 -14.97
CA ASN A 171 -7.64 5.39 -15.25
C ASN A 171 -8.97 5.27 -16.01
N GLU A 172 -10.01 5.95 -15.52
CA GLU A 172 -11.33 6.00 -16.15
C GLU A 172 -11.24 6.48 -17.61
N ILE A 173 -10.51 7.57 -17.85
CA ILE A 173 -10.30 8.13 -19.19
C ILE A 173 -9.58 7.14 -20.11
N LEU A 174 -8.53 6.50 -19.62
CA LEU A 174 -7.73 5.54 -20.37
C LEU A 174 -8.53 4.27 -20.70
N SER A 175 -9.32 3.75 -19.77
CA SER A 175 -10.20 2.61 -20.02
C SER A 175 -11.20 2.91 -21.12
N HIS A 176 -11.86 4.05 -21.06
CA HIS A 176 -12.78 4.49 -22.10
C HIS A 176 -12.12 4.75 -23.47
N ALA A 177 -10.88 5.21 -23.48
CA ALA A 177 -10.13 5.49 -24.71
C ALA A 177 -9.48 4.25 -25.32
N THR A 178 -9.23 3.21 -24.53
CA THR A 178 -8.58 1.97 -24.98
C THR A 178 -9.59 0.93 -25.42
N TYR A 179 -10.72 0.82 -24.69
CA TYR A 179 -11.71 -0.22 -24.91
C TYR A 179 -13.00 0.36 -25.51
N PRO A 180 -13.61 -0.29 -26.54
CA PRO A 180 -14.90 0.13 -27.06
C PRO A 180 -15.98 0.07 -25.97
N ARG A 181 -17.00 0.91 -26.10
CA ARG A 181 -18.05 1.02 -25.07
C ARG A 181 -18.73 -0.29 -24.70
N SER A 182 -18.78 -1.27 -25.61
CA SER A 182 -19.32 -2.60 -25.35
C SER A 182 -18.36 -3.55 -24.66
N HIS A 183 -17.09 -3.18 -24.50
CA HIS A 183 -16.06 -4.04 -23.94
C HIS A 183 -16.14 -4.04 -22.41
N PRO A 184 -16.05 -5.20 -21.71
CA PRO A 184 -16.21 -5.29 -20.25
C PRO A 184 -15.14 -4.53 -19.44
N TYR A 185 -14.00 -4.21 -20.03
CA TYR A 185 -12.95 -3.41 -19.38
C TYR A 185 -12.99 -1.93 -19.73
N SER A 186 -14.09 -1.44 -20.34
CA SER A 186 -14.22 -0.03 -20.73
C SER A 186 -14.62 0.91 -19.60
N TRP A 187 -14.93 0.43 -18.41
CA TRP A 187 -15.28 1.23 -17.24
C TRP A 187 -14.37 0.90 -16.04
N ASP A 188 -14.33 1.83 -15.10
CA ASP A 188 -13.55 1.66 -13.88
C ASP A 188 -14.31 0.84 -12.84
N VAL A 189 -13.59 0.08 -12.02
CA VAL A 189 -14.13 -0.77 -10.94
C VAL A 189 -14.99 0.01 -9.94
N ILE A 190 -14.62 1.27 -9.63
CA ILE A 190 -15.39 2.11 -8.70
C ILE A 190 -16.76 2.52 -9.27
N GLY A 191 -16.95 2.46 -10.58
CA GLY A 191 -18.17 2.84 -11.26
C GLY A 191 -18.45 4.35 -11.28
N SER A 192 -19.57 4.74 -11.92
CA SER A 192 -20.02 6.13 -11.97
C SER A 192 -20.95 6.47 -10.82
N MET A 193 -21.03 7.77 -10.44
CA MET A 193 -21.99 8.25 -9.43
C MET A 193 -23.45 8.01 -9.84
N GLU A 194 -23.72 8.06 -11.15
CA GLU A 194 -25.04 7.84 -11.74
C GLU A 194 -25.41 6.37 -11.64
N ASP A 195 -24.56 5.47 -12.10
CA ASP A 195 -24.80 4.02 -12.10
C ASP A 195 -24.96 3.47 -10.68
N LEU A 196 -24.11 3.92 -9.75
CA LEU A 196 -24.24 3.59 -8.33
C LEU A 196 -25.58 4.08 -7.77
N GLY A 197 -26.06 5.26 -8.21
CA GLY A 197 -27.36 5.80 -7.84
C GLY A 197 -28.55 5.01 -8.40
N ALA A 198 -28.38 4.38 -9.55
CA ALA A 198 -29.42 3.64 -10.26
C ALA A 198 -29.59 2.19 -9.79
N ALA A 199 -28.70 1.68 -8.93
CA ALA A 199 -28.72 0.31 -8.40
C ALA A 199 -30.03 0.01 -7.65
N THR A 200 -30.73 -1.06 -8.03
CA THR A 200 -31.94 -1.53 -7.37
C THR A 200 -31.63 -2.75 -6.49
N GLU A 201 -32.52 -3.05 -5.54
CA GLU A 201 -32.40 -4.23 -4.69
C GLU A 201 -32.46 -5.54 -5.53
N ASP A 202 -33.31 -5.57 -6.56
CA ASP A 202 -33.42 -6.71 -7.47
C ASP A 202 -32.13 -6.93 -8.27
N ASP A 203 -31.47 -5.86 -8.71
CA ASP A 203 -30.17 -5.94 -9.40
C ASP A 203 -29.12 -6.58 -8.50
N VAL A 204 -29.05 -6.13 -7.24
CA VAL A 204 -28.08 -6.66 -6.25
C VAL A 204 -28.38 -8.11 -5.91
N LYS A 205 -29.63 -8.49 -5.67
CA LYS A 205 -30.02 -9.87 -5.40
C LYS A 205 -29.76 -10.80 -6.59
N SER A 206 -29.96 -10.30 -7.82
CA SER A 206 -29.70 -11.06 -9.03
C SER A 206 -28.19 -11.30 -9.22
N PHE A 207 -27.37 -10.27 -8.99
CA PHE A 207 -25.92 -10.36 -9.06
C PHE A 207 -25.35 -11.38 -8.07
N PHE A 208 -25.84 -11.36 -6.82
CA PHE A 208 -25.46 -12.36 -5.82
C PHE A 208 -25.77 -13.79 -6.26
N ARG A 209 -27.03 -14.05 -6.63
CA ARG A 209 -27.47 -15.39 -7.02
C ARG A 209 -26.69 -15.95 -8.21
N THR A 210 -26.21 -15.07 -9.08
CA THR A 210 -25.46 -15.47 -10.27
C THR A 210 -24.01 -15.81 -9.94
N TYR A 211 -23.35 -14.97 -9.16
CA TYR A 211 -21.89 -15.01 -9.05
C TYR A 211 -21.37 -15.49 -7.70
N TYR A 212 -22.12 -15.33 -6.60
CA TYR A 212 -21.65 -15.64 -5.24
C TYR A 212 -22.14 -17.03 -4.79
N ALA A 213 -21.63 -18.05 -5.47
CA ALA A 213 -22.01 -19.44 -5.22
C ALA A 213 -20.78 -20.34 -5.08
N PRO A 214 -20.87 -21.46 -4.35
CA PRO A 214 -19.73 -22.36 -4.11
C PRO A 214 -18.94 -22.75 -5.36
N ASN A 215 -19.63 -23.07 -6.45
CA ASN A 215 -19.00 -23.49 -7.70
C ASN A 215 -18.36 -22.35 -8.53
N ASN A 216 -18.41 -21.12 -8.03
CA ASN A 216 -17.71 -19.94 -8.57
C ASN A 216 -16.67 -19.38 -7.58
N THR A 217 -16.34 -20.15 -6.55
CA THR A 217 -15.54 -19.68 -5.40
C THR A 217 -14.40 -20.64 -5.12
N ILE A 218 -13.28 -20.05 -4.68
CA ILE A 218 -12.12 -20.75 -4.14
C ILE A 218 -11.92 -20.27 -2.71
N LEU A 219 -11.81 -21.23 -1.79
CA LEU A 219 -11.42 -21.00 -0.41
C LEU A 219 -9.96 -21.40 -0.22
N ALA A 220 -9.08 -20.45 0.01
CA ALA A 220 -7.68 -20.70 0.35
C ALA A 220 -7.44 -20.42 1.83
N ILE A 221 -6.79 -21.36 2.53
CA ILE A 221 -6.42 -21.25 3.94
C ILE A 221 -4.92 -21.47 4.07
N ALA A 222 -4.20 -20.51 4.66
CA ALA A 222 -2.76 -20.62 4.87
C ALA A 222 -2.39 -20.22 6.30
N GLY A 223 -1.49 -20.96 6.96
CA GLY A 223 -1.02 -20.66 8.31
C GLY A 223 -1.06 -21.85 9.27
N ASP A 224 -1.19 -21.54 10.56
CA ASP A 224 -1.11 -22.53 11.63
C ASP A 224 -2.47 -23.20 11.90
N PHE A 225 -2.69 -24.36 11.31
CA PHE A 225 -3.89 -25.19 11.54
C PHE A 225 -3.60 -26.67 11.31
N ASP A 226 -4.50 -27.52 11.79
CA ASP A 226 -4.54 -28.94 11.47
C ASP A 226 -5.38 -29.17 10.20
N PRO A 227 -4.82 -29.74 9.11
CA PRO A 227 -5.53 -29.92 7.86
C PRO A 227 -6.78 -30.81 7.98
N ALA A 228 -6.74 -31.86 8.82
CA ALA A 228 -7.89 -32.75 8.97
C ALA A 228 -9.05 -32.03 9.67
N GLN A 229 -8.74 -31.23 10.67
CA GLN A 229 -9.71 -30.40 11.39
C GLN A 229 -10.28 -29.30 10.48
N ALA A 230 -9.44 -28.60 9.69
CA ALA A 230 -9.89 -27.59 8.74
C ALA A 230 -10.85 -28.20 7.71
N LYS A 231 -10.54 -29.38 7.13
CA LYS A 231 -11.45 -30.11 6.21
C LYS A 231 -12.80 -30.43 6.86
N ALA A 232 -12.78 -30.84 8.13
CA ALA A 232 -14.02 -31.13 8.86
C ALA A 232 -14.87 -29.86 9.03
N TRP A 233 -14.26 -28.73 9.40
CA TRP A 233 -14.96 -27.44 9.50
C TRP A 233 -15.46 -26.93 8.16
N VAL A 234 -14.65 -26.98 7.12
CA VAL A 234 -15.06 -26.57 5.77
C VAL A 234 -16.27 -27.42 5.33
N THR A 235 -16.24 -28.72 5.51
CA THR A 235 -17.37 -29.60 5.18
C THR A 235 -18.60 -29.26 6.00
N LYS A 236 -18.44 -29.02 7.30
CA LYS A 236 -19.54 -28.65 8.23
C LYS A 236 -20.23 -27.35 7.81
N TYR A 237 -19.46 -26.29 7.50
CA TYR A 237 -20.01 -24.96 7.30
C TYR A 237 -20.42 -24.67 5.85
N PHE A 238 -19.70 -25.22 4.87
CA PHE A 238 -19.96 -24.93 3.46
C PHE A 238 -20.69 -26.06 2.72
N GLY A 239 -20.69 -27.28 3.27
CA GLY A 239 -21.16 -28.46 2.55
C GLY A 239 -22.64 -28.48 2.19
N ASP A 240 -23.49 -27.82 2.96
CA ASP A 240 -24.94 -27.71 2.76
C ASP A 240 -25.37 -26.47 1.96
N ILE A 241 -24.42 -25.55 1.63
CA ILE A 241 -24.71 -24.41 0.77
C ILE A 241 -24.94 -24.89 -0.66
N PRO A 242 -26.09 -24.56 -1.29
CA PRO A 242 -26.43 -25.07 -2.60
C PRO A 242 -25.45 -24.66 -3.69
N ARG A 243 -25.19 -25.56 -4.64
CA ARG A 243 -24.45 -25.25 -5.86
C ARG A 243 -25.20 -24.20 -6.67
N GLY A 244 -24.50 -23.16 -7.14
CA GLY A 244 -25.05 -22.13 -8.03
C GLY A 244 -25.40 -22.67 -9.42
N GLN A 245 -26.30 -21.99 -10.11
CA GLN A 245 -26.63 -22.31 -11.49
C GLN A 245 -25.45 -22.03 -12.42
N PRO A 246 -25.26 -22.84 -13.46
CA PRO A 246 -24.29 -22.52 -14.50
C PRO A 246 -24.63 -21.19 -15.18
N PHE A 247 -23.64 -20.36 -15.41
CA PHE A 247 -23.77 -19.12 -16.19
C PHE A 247 -22.65 -19.01 -17.23
N ALA A 248 -22.94 -18.34 -18.35
CA ALA A 248 -21.95 -18.08 -19.37
C ALA A 248 -21.07 -16.89 -18.96
N ARG A 249 -19.75 -17.07 -19.02
CA ARG A 249 -18.83 -15.96 -18.86
C ARG A 249 -18.82 -15.10 -20.12
N PRO A 250 -18.70 -13.76 -20.00
CA PRO A 250 -18.54 -12.90 -21.17
C PRO A 250 -17.32 -13.35 -21.99
N ALA A 251 -17.50 -13.50 -23.30
CA ALA A 251 -16.37 -13.68 -24.20
C ALA A 251 -15.69 -12.32 -24.41
N VAL A 252 -14.47 -12.19 -23.99
CA VAL A 252 -13.69 -10.95 -24.10
C VAL A 252 -12.70 -11.08 -25.28
N ALA A 253 -12.83 -10.20 -26.26
CA ALA A 253 -11.95 -10.18 -27.42
C ALA A 253 -10.76 -9.23 -27.20
N PRO A 254 -9.54 -9.60 -27.63
CA PRO A 254 -8.42 -8.67 -27.65
C PRO A 254 -8.73 -7.42 -28.47
N VAL A 255 -8.36 -6.24 -27.96
CA VAL A 255 -8.60 -4.97 -28.61
C VAL A 255 -7.42 -4.58 -29.48
N LYS A 256 -7.72 -4.08 -30.70
CA LYS A 256 -6.76 -3.43 -31.59
C LYS A 256 -7.25 -2.03 -31.92
N LEU A 257 -6.47 -1.03 -31.56
CA LEU A 257 -6.77 0.35 -31.90
C LEU A 257 -6.66 0.57 -33.42
N ALA A 258 -7.47 1.45 -33.99
CA ALA A 258 -7.45 1.77 -35.40
C ALA A 258 -6.32 2.77 -35.76
N GLY A 259 -5.75 3.43 -34.76
CA GLY A 259 -4.67 4.41 -34.89
C GLY A 259 -4.36 5.04 -33.56
N GLU A 260 -3.57 6.11 -33.58
CA GLU A 260 -3.32 6.90 -32.39
C GLU A 260 -4.57 7.69 -31.97
N THR A 261 -4.89 7.66 -30.67
CA THR A 261 -5.93 8.51 -30.07
C THR A 261 -5.27 9.52 -29.13
N ARG A 262 -5.39 10.83 -29.46
CA ARG A 262 -4.84 11.92 -28.66
C ARG A 262 -5.91 12.60 -27.84
N LEU A 263 -5.63 12.74 -26.54
CA LEU A 263 -6.54 13.31 -25.56
C LEU A 263 -5.82 14.38 -24.74
N ILE A 264 -6.52 15.47 -24.47
CA ILE A 264 -6.05 16.54 -23.59
C ILE A 264 -7.09 16.73 -22.50
N TYR A 265 -6.70 16.44 -21.28
CA TYR A 265 -7.55 16.53 -20.10
C TYR A 265 -7.08 17.64 -19.17
N GLU A 266 -7.94 18.62 -18.96
CA GLU A 266 -7.72 19.72 -18.05
C GLU A 266 -8.18 19.32 -16.64
N ASP A 267 -7.26 19.39 -15.66
CA ASP A 267 -7.53 18.98 -14.28
C ASP A 267 -6.90 19.96 -13.28
N ARG A 268 -7.34 19.85 -12.01
CA ARG A 268 -6.78 20.58 -10.87
C ARG A 268 -5.43 19.99 -10.46
N VAL A 269 -4.46 20.07 -11.35
CA VAL A 269 -3.11 19.54 -11.15
C VAL A 269 -2.10 20.67 -11.17
N PRO A 270 -1.04 20.60 -10.33
CA PRO A 270 -0.01 21.65 -10.30
C PRO A 270 1.03 21.51 -11.42
N VAL A 271 1.11 20.34 -12.08
CA VAL A 271 2.12 20.01 -13.09
C VAL A 271 1.47 19.13 -14.14
N SER A 272 1.83 19.35 -15.41
CA SER A 272 1.34 18.50 -16.51
C SER A 272 1.90 17.07 -16.41
N ARG A 273 1.21 16.12 -17.04
CA ARG A 273 1.62 14.72 -17.11
C ARG A 273 1.24 14.11 -18.45
N LEU A 274 2.13 13.31 -19.03
CA LEU A 274 1.84 12.53 -20.23
C LEU A 274 1.69 11.06 -19.85
N VAL A 275 0.64 10.43 -20.37
CA VAL A 275 0.41 8.99 -20.24
C VAL A 275 0.23 8.40 -21.64
N ILE A 276 0.99 7.36 -21.94
CA ILE A 276 0.90 6.62 -23.19
C ILE A 276 0.51 5.19 -22.86
N GLN A 277 -0.54 4.68 -23.51
CA GLN A 277 -1.07 3.34 -23.23
C GLN A 277 -1.31 2.54 -24.50
N TRP A 278 -0.95 1.27 -24.47
CA TRP A 278 -1.21 0.28 -25.51
C TRP A 278 -2.02 -0.88 -24.92
N PRO A 279 -3.05 -1.38 -25.63
CA PRO A 279 -3.69 -2.64 -25.28
C PRO A 279 -2.72 -3.80 -25.50
N THR A 280 -2.70 -4.75 -24.57
CA THR A 280 -1.84 -5.94 -24.59
C THR A 280 -2.62 -7.22 -24.27
N VAL A 281 -1.96 -8.21 -23.70
CA VAL A 281 -2.46 -9.56 -23.48
C VAL A 281 -2.99 -9.78 -22.08
N GLY A 282 -3.84 -10.80 -21.93
CA GLY A 282 -4.30 -11.28 -20.64
C GLY A 282 -3.37 -12.31 -19.99
N GLU A 283 -3.77 -12.74 -18.80
CA GLU A 283 -3.01 -13.55 -17.82
C GLU A 283 -2.47 -14.87 -18.40
N LYS A 284 -3.21 -15.52 -19.32
CA LYS A 284 -2.84 -16.82 -19.87
C LYS A 284 -1.86 -16.73 -21.05
N SER A 285 -1.43 -15.53 -21.41
CA SER A 285 -0.52 -15.33 -22.54
C SER A 285 0.93 -15.68 -22.19
N ALA A 286 1.60 -16.33 -23.09
CA ALA A 286 3.04 -16.57 -23.00
C ALA A 286 3.88 -15.27 -23.08
N ASP A 287 3.31 -14.15 -23.51
CA ASP A 287 3.97 -12.87 -23.64
C ASP A 287 3.96 -12.03 -22.34
N GLN A 288 3.16 -12.45 -21.34
CA GLN A 288 2.97 -11.71 -20.10
C GLN A 288 4.31 -11.40 -19.39
N GLN A 289 5.12 -12.43 -19.15
CA GLN A 289 6.38 -12.24 -18.41
C GLN A 289 7.42 -11.44 -19.21
N ALA A 290 7.42 -11.55 -20.54
CA ALA A 290 8.27 -10.72 -21.38
C ALA A 290 7.84 -9.24 -21.35
N LEU A 291 6.54 -8.95 -21.25
CA LEU A 291 6.00 -7.59 -21.07
C LEU A 291 6.30 -7.04 -19.67
N ASN A 292 6.20 -7.85 -18.62
CA ASN A 292 6.59 -7.47 -17.26
C ASN A 292 8.06 -7.04 -17.20
N LEU A 293 8.94 -7.86 -17.76
CA LEU A 293 10.38 -7.57 -17.83
C LEU A 293 10.68 -6.37 -18.73
N LEU A 294 9.93 -6.16 -19.81
CA LEU A 294 10.03 -4.96 -20.65
C LEU A 294 9.76 -3.69 -19.83
N GLY A 295 8.77 -3.69 -18.95
CA GLY A 295 8.50 -2.59 -18.03
C GLY A 295 9.71 -2.24 -17.16
N GLY A 296 10.30 -3.24 -16.52
CA GLY A 296 11.51 -3.08 -15.70
C GLY A 296 12.76 -2.64 -16.48
N ILE A 297 12.90 -3.05 -17.74
CA ILE A 297 14.00 -2.59 -18.61
C ILE A 297 13.81 -1.13 -19.03
N LEU A 298 12.58 -0.71 -19.22
CA LEU A 298 12.26 0.65 -19.66
C LEU A 298 12.34 1.67 -18.54
N ALA A 299 11.73 1.42 -17.39
CA ALA A 299 11.69 2.41 -16.31
C ALA A 299 11.42 1.76 -14.94
N GLY A 300 12.02 2.35 -13.93
CA GLY A 300 11.91 1.96 -12.51
C GLY A 300 13.15 2.40 -11.75
N ASP A 301 14.31 2.04 -12.24
CA ASP A 301 15.60 2.37 -11.62
C ASP A 301 16.47 3.24 -12.53
N ARG A 302 17.57 3.76 -11.97
CA ARG A 302 18.44 4.73 -12.64
C ARG A 302 19.04 4.25 -13.96
N THR A 303 19.33 2.96 -14.09
CA THR A 303 19.97 2.40 -15.29
C THR A 303 18.99 1.98 -16.38
N ASP A 304 17.69 2.02 -16.10
CA ASP A 304 16.65 1.65 -17.05
C ASP A 304 16.53 2.72 -18.14
N ARG A 305 16.28 2.30 -19.37
CA ARG A 305 16.49 3.11 -20.57
C ARG A 305 15.81 4.49 -20.53
N LEU A 306 14.52 4.55 -20.18
CA LEU A 306 13.77 5.81 -20.14
C LEU A 306 14.17 6.64 -18.91
N THR A 307 14.35 5.99 -17.76
CA THR A 307 14.74 6.67 -16.53
C THR A 307 16.12 7.28 -16.69
N LYS A 308 17.11 6.49 -17.17
CA LYS A 308 18.45 7.00 -17.43
C LYS A 308 18.43 8.20 -18.37
N ALA A 309 17.81 8.06 -19.53
CA ALA A 309 17.83 9.08 -20.56
C ALA A 309 17.09 10.36 -20.14
N LEU A 310 15.87 10.24 -19.58
CA LEU A 310 14.99 11.40 -19.38
C LEU A 310 15.14 12.05 -18.00
N VAL A 311 15.41 11.26 -16.94
CA VAL A 311 15.55 11.79 -15.58
C VAL A 311 16.99 12.18 -15.27
N TYR A 312 17.97 11.37 -15.72
CA TYR A 312 19.37 11.57 -15.36
C TYR A 312 20.19 12.29 -16.44
N ASP A 313 20.18 11.82 -17.67
CA ASP A 313 21.06 12.39 -18.72
C ASP A 313 20.51 13.72 -19.26
N GLN A 314 19.26 13.74 -19.72
CA GLN A 314 18.61 14.95 -20.26
C GLN A 314 18.04 15.87 -19.17
N GLN A 315 17.79 15.30 -17.99
CA GLN A 315 17.11 15.97 -16.86
C GLN A 315 15.78 16.67 -17.26
N ALA A 316 15.10 16.12 -18.24
CA ALA A 316 13.85 16.66 -18.79
C ALA A 316 12.60 16.19 -18.02
N ALA A 317 12.67 15.00 -17.41
CA ALA A 317 11.60 14.45 -16.60
C ALA A 317 11.94 14.51 -15.10
N ALA A 318 10.91 14.77 -14.28
CA ALA A 318 10.99 14.61 -12.84
C ALA A 318 10.83 13.13 -12.44
N SER A 319 9.95 12.42 -13.15
CA SER A 319 9.73 10.99 -12.97
C SER A 319 9.22 10.36 -14.27
N ILE A 320 9.54 9.09 -14.45
CA ILE A 320 8.97 8.26 -15.50
C ILE A 320 8.77 6.85 -14.96
N GLY A 321 7.68 6.21 -15.38
CA GLY A 321 7.35 4.82 -15.08
C GLY A 321 6.89 4.08 -16.32
N ALA A 322 7.16 2.78 -16.38
CA ALA A 322 6.66 1.88 -17.41
C ALA A 322 6.20 0.58 -16.75
N SER A 323 5.03 0.09 -17.09
CA SER A 323 4.47 -1.13 -16.50
C SER A 323 3.55 -1.86 -17.45
N GLN A 324 3.56 -3.19 -17.37
CA GLN A 324 2.50 -4.05 -17.85
C GLN A 324 1.47 -4.20 -16.74
N ASN A 325 0.20 -3.98 -17.06
CA ASN A 325 -0.93 -4.29 -16.21
C ASN A 325 -1.73 -5.40 -16.89
N THR A 326 -1.83 -6.56 -16.25
CA THR A 326 -2.44 -7.75 -16.83
C THR A 326 -3.72 -8.09 -16.09
N ASN A 327 -4.82 -8.20 -16.81
CA ASN A 327 -6.09 -8.74 -16.34
C ASN A 327 -6.27 -10.16 -16.91
N GLU A 328 -7.35 -10.87 -16.53
CA GLU A 328 -7.55 -12.27 -16.96
C GLU A 328 -7.56 -12.42 -18.49
N ASP A 329 -8.25 -11.53 -19.20
CA ASP A 329 -8.49 -11.69 -20.64
C ASP A 329 -7.67 -10.73 -21.51
N VAL A 330 -7.36 -9.53 -21.01
CA VAL A 330 -6.62 -8.49 -21.71
C VAL A 330 -5.70 -7.75 -20.75
N GLY A 331 -4.80 -6.93 -21.26
CA GLY A 331 -3.94 -6.09 -20.45
C GLY A 331 -3.58 -4.79 -21.16
N GLU A 332 -2.83 -3.94 -20.47
CA GLU A 332 -2.29 -2.69 -20.99
C GLU A 332 -0.82 -2.53 -20.63
N PHE A 333 -0.05 -2.04 -21.58
CA PHE A 333 1.27 -1.50 -21.30
C PHE A 333 1.19 0.02 -21.21
N ARG A 334 1.71 0.60 -20.14
CA ARG A 334 1.59 2.03 -19.87
C ARG A 334 2.94 2.67 -19.61
N ILE A 335 3.17 3.85 -20.20
CA ILE A 335 4.28 4.74 -19.83
C ILE A 335 3.68 6.04 -19.29
N THR A 336 4.15 6.49 -18.13
CA THR A 336 3.71 7.74 -17.48
C THR A 336 4.93 8.61 -17.21
N VAL A 337 4.91 9.88 -17.68
CA VAL A 337 6.01 10.81 -17.46
C VAL A 337 5.53 12.17 -16.94
N THR A 338 6.23 12.69 -15.93
CA THR A 338 6.02 14.04 -15.39
C THR A 338 7.23 14.90 -15.78
N PRO A 339 7.03 16.04 -16.48
CA PRO A 339 8.11 16.92 -16.90
C PRO A 339 8.73 17.66 -15.70
N ARG A 340 9.98 18.11 -15.89
CA ARG A 340 10.55 19.16 -15.05
C ARG A 340 10.11 20.54 -15.57
N PRO A 341 10.11 21.58 -14.73
CA PRO A 341 9.82 22.93 -15.18
C PRO A 341 10.66 23.35 -16.38
N GLY A 342 10.02 23.95 -17.38
CA GLY A 342 10.67 24.38 -18.64
C GLY A 342 10.78 23.28 -19.73
N HIS A 343 10.33 22.07 -19.47
CA HIS A 343 10.33 20.99 -20.46
C HIS A 343 8.91 20.68 -20.93
N SER A 344 8.72 20.51 -22.24
CA SER A 344 7.42 20.25 -22.84
C SER A 344 7.11 18.75 -22.90
N LEU A 345 5.83 18.38 -22.81
CA LEU A 345 5.36 17.01 -22.99
C LEU A 345 5.67 16.48 -24.38
N GLU A 346 5.61 17.32 -25.41
CA GLU A 346 5.91 16.93 -26.79
C GLU A 346 7.36 16.47 -26.97
N LYS A 347 8.33 17.18 -26.37
CA LYS A 347 9.74 16.75 -26.42
C LYS A 347 9.98 15.45 -25.66
N LEU A 348 9.29 15.25 -24.54
CA LEU A 348 9.36 14.00 -23.79
C LEU A 348 8.77 12.85 -24.59
N GLU A 349 7.63 13.03 -25.23
CA GLU A 349 7.02 12.03 -26.10
C GLU A 349 7.96 11.64 -27.25
N ALA A 350 8.53 12.63 -27.96
CA ALA A 350 9.48 12.38 -29.03
C ALA A 350 10.73 11.57 -28.54
N SER A 351 11.24 11.89 -27.35
CA SER A 351 12.36 11.15 -26.75
C SER A 351 11.96 9.72 -26.37
N ILE A 352 10.77 9.51 -25.82
CA ILE A 352 10.23 8.18 -25.52
C ILE A 352 10.12 7.37 -26.83
N ASP A 353 9.55 7.92 -27.87
CA ASP A 353 9.37 7.25 -29.17
C ASP A 353 10.70 6.86 -29.81
N ALA A 354 11.73 7.73 -29.72
CA ALA A 354 13.07 7.42 -30.19
C ALA A 354 13.71 6.26 -29.43
N LEU A 355 13.59 6.23 -28.10
CA LEU A 355 14.11 5.16 -27.24
C LEU A 355 13.38 3.82 -27.47
N LEU A 356 12.06 3.85 -27.63
CA LEU A 356 11.28 2.67 -27.98
C LEU A 356 11.65 2.14 -29.38
N SER A 357 11.87 3.02 -30.36
CA SER A 357 12.31 2.64 -31.70
C SER A 357 13.68 1.96 -31.66
N ARG A 358 14.60 2.48 -30.85
CA ARG A 358 15.91 1.87 -30.63
C ARG A 358 15.81 0.50 -29.97
N LEU A 359 14.97 0.35 -28.91
CA LEU A 359 14.74 -0.95 -28.27
C LEU A 359 14.17 -1.97 -29.28
N LYS A 360 13.22 -1.57 -30.11
CA LYS A 360 12.64 -2.43 -31.15
C LYS A 360 13.65 -2.88 -32.21
N SER A 361 14.62 -2.03 -32.54
CA SER A 361 15.65 -2.37 -33.54
C SER A 361 16.77 -3.23 -32.95
N GLU A 362 17.29 -2.88 -31.78
CA GLU A 362 18.48 -3.48 -31.18
C GLU A 362 18.19 -4.60 -30.17
N GLY A 363 16.98 -4.57 -29.54
CA GLY A 363 16.66 -5.43 -28.38
C GLY A 363 17.29 -4.93 -27.08
N PRO A 364 16.99 -5.56 -25.94
CA PRO A 364 17.69 -5.32 -24.70
C PRO A 364 19.02 -6.08 -24.65
N GLY A 365 19.97 -5.55 -23.89
CA GLY A 365 21.21 -6.24 -23.54
C GLY A 365 20.95 -7.38 -22.52
N ALA A 366 21.87 -8.36 -22.49
CA ALA A 366 21.76 -9.47 -21.53
C ALA A 366 21.78 -8.99 -20.07
N ASP A 367 22.56 -7.94 -19.78
CA ASP A 367 22.66 -7.37 -18.43
C ASP A 367 21.40 -6.60 -18.03
N GLU A 368 20.74 -5.90 -18.95
CA GLU A 368 19.44 -5.23 -18.69
C GLU A 368 18.39 -6.27 -18.28
N LEU A 369 18.31 -7.37 -19.02
CA LEU A 369 17.37 -8.45 -18.71
C LEU A 369 17.71 -9.14 -17.37
N ARG A 370 19.01 -9.37 -17.10
CA ARG A 370 19.47 -9.97 -15.84
C ARG A 370 19.08 -9.09 -14.63
N ARG A 371 19.25 -7.78 -14.73
CA ARG A 371 18.86 -6.82 -13.68
C ARG A 371 17.36 -6.83 -13.43
N ALA A 372 16.55 -6.71 -14.49
CA ALA A 372 15.10 -6.72 -14.37
C ALA A 372 14.58 -8.03 -13.74
N ARG A 373 15.18 -9.17 -14.13
CA ARG A 373 14.84 -10.48 -13.58
C ARG A 373 15.16 -10.60 -12.10
N ALA A 374 16.35 -10.20 -11.66
CA ALA A 374 16.77 -10.31 -10.25
C ALA A 374 15.82 -9.55 -9.30
N SER A 375 15.30 -8.41 -9.73
CA SER A 375 14.33 -7.64 -8.95
C SER A 375 12.99 -8.39 -8.80
N LEU A 376 12.48 -9.01 -9.88
CA LEU A 376 11.24 -9.79 -9.85
C LEU A 376 11.39 -11.05 -8.98
N GLU A 377 12.52 -11.74 -9.06
CA GLU A 377 12.80 -12.96 -8.28
C GLU A 377 12.81 -12.68 -6.77
N LEU A 378 13.48 -11.59 -6.32
CA LEU A 378 13.46 -11.23 -4.90
C LEU A 378 12.06 -10.81 -4.45
N GLY A 379 11.35 -10.05 -5.27
CA GLY A 379 9.96 -9.66 -4.99
C GLY A 379 9.04 -10.87 -4.78
N PHE A 380 9.18 -11.88 -5.64
CA PHE A 380 8.46 -13.14 -5.53
C PHE A 380 8.77 -13.86 -4.22
N LEU A 381 10.05 -14.03 -3.87
CA LEU A 381 10.45 -14.69 -2.61
C LEU A 381 9.90 -13.98 -1.37
N ARG A 382 9.91 -12.66 -1.35
CA ARG A 382 9.33 -11.87 -0.26
C ARG A 382 7.81 -12.04 -0.14
N GLY A 383 7.11 -12.17 -1.26
CA GLY A 383 5.68 -12.45 -1.27
C GLY A 383 5.30 -13.76 -0.57
N LEU A 384 6.25 -14.71 -0.51
CA LEU A 384 6.02 -16.02 0.14
C LEU A 384 6.20 -16.02 1.67
N GLU A 385 6.56 -14.92 2.29
CA GLU A 385 6.69 -14.86 3.75
C GLU A 385 5.33 -14.83 4.45
N SER A 386 4.39 -14.03 3.95
CA SER A 386 3.09 -13.81 4.57
C SER A 386 2.10 -14.95 4.30
N ASN A 387 1.37 -15.39 5.33
CA ASN A 387 0.30 -16.38 5.20
C ASN A 387 -0.82 -15.86 4.28
N LEU A 388 -1.16 -14.58 4.39
CA LEU A 388 -2.18 -13.98 3.54
C LEU A 388 -1.74 -13.96 2.06
N ASN A 389 -0.50 -13.57 1.77
CA ASN A 389 0.01 -13.60 0.40
C ASN A 389 0.05 -15.02 -0.18
N LYS A 390 0.39 -16.03 0.64
CA LYS A 390 0.29 -17.44 0.20
C LYS A 390 -1.14 -17.80 -0.20
N ALA A 391 -2.13 -17.38 0.62
CA ALA A 391 -3.53 -17.64 0.30
C ALA A 391 -3.95 -16.97 -1.02
N PHE A 392 -3.52 -15.71 -1.27
CA PHE A 392 -3.75 -15.03 -2.55
C PHE A 392 -3.09 -15.74 -3.73
N ILE A 393 -1.81 -16.05 -3.66
CA ILE A 393 -1.07 -16.74 -4.72
C ILE A 393 -1.74 -18.07 -5.09
N LEU A 394 -2.13 -18.86 -4.09
CA LEU A 394 -2.78 -20.14 -4.30
C LEU A 394 -4.18 -19.99 -4.90
N SER A 395 -4.96 -19.01 -4.46
CA SER A 395 -6.31 -18.78 -4.98
C SER A 395 -6.30 -18.18 -6.39
N ASP A 396 -5.38 -17.25 -6.70
CA ASP A 396 -5.21 -16.70 -8.04
C ASP A 396 -4.78 -17.80 -9.03
N GLY A 397 -3.80 -18.62 -8.65
CA GLY A 397 -3.40 -19.78 -9.46
C GLY A 397 -4.55 -20.76 -9.70
N ALA A 398 -5.32 -21.08 -8.66
CA ALA A 398 -6.49 -21.95 -8.78
C ALA A 398 -7.60 -21.31 -9.65
N GLY A 399 -7.83 -19.99 -9.53
CA GLY A 399 -8.90 -19.28 -10.23
C GLY A 399 -8.61 -19.01 -11.68
N PHE A 400 -7.48 -18.40 -11.97
CA PHE A 400 -7.13 -17.99 -13.33
C PHE A 400 -6.53 -19.14 -14.16
N HIS A 401 -5.76 -20.03 -13.53
CA HIS A 401 -5.03 -21.11 -14.22
C HIS A 401 -5.52 -22.51 -13.92
N ASN A 402 -6.53 -22.67 -13.07
CA ASN A 402 -7.00 -23.96 -12.57
C ASN A 402 -5.91 -24.81 -11.89
N ASP A 403 -4.85 -24.18 -11.42
CA ASP A 403 -3.68 -24.81 -10.76
C ASP A 403 -3.19 -23.93 -9.59
N PRO A 404 -3.44 -24.29 -8.32
CA PRO A 404 -2.90 -23.55 -7.18
C PRO A 404 -1.37 -23.47 -7.18
N GLY A 405 -0.70 -24.42 -7.84
CA GLY A 405 0.75 -24.48 -7.98
C GLY A 405 1.32 -23.62 -9.12
N HIS A 406 0.50 -22.83 -9.83
CA HIS A 406 0.90 -22.06 -11.01
C HIS A 406 2.08 -21.09 -10.74
N PHE A 407 2.21 -20.59 -9.53
CA PHE A 407 3.35 -19.75 -9.13
C PHE A 407 4.72 -20.36 -9.45
N LYS A 408 4.85 -21.68 -9.47
CA LYS A 408 6.10 -22.39 -9.85
C LYS A 408 6.41 -22.19 -11.32
N LYS A 409 5.36 -22.28 -12.15
CA LYS A 409 5.48 -22.04 -13.58
C LYS A 409 5.78 -20.58 -13.86
N GLU A 410 5.10 -19.65 -13.20
CA GLU A 410 5.34 -18.23 -13.33
C GLU A 410 6.79 -17.88 -13.02
N TYR A 411 7.33 -18.38 -11.92
CA TYR A 411 8.74 -18.21 -11.57
C TYR A 411 9.69 -18.77 -12.64
N ALA A 412 9.39 -19.96 -13.17
CA ALA A 412 10.17 -20.57 -14.24
C ALA A 412 10.08 -19.76 -15.56
N ASP A 413 8.90 -19.26 -15.89
CA ASP A 413 8.66 -18.45 -17.10
C ASP A 413 9.46 -17.12 -17.05
N ILE A 414 9.52 -16.45 -15.89
CA ILE A 414 10.39 -15.27 -15.68
C ILE A 414 11.85 -15.63 -16.00
N GLY A 415 12.33 -16.77 -15.52
CA GLY A 415 13.66 -17.27 -15.78
C GLY A 415 13.92 -17.63 -17.25
N ALA A 416 12.90 -18.03 -17.99
CA ALA A 416 13.00 -18.49 -19.38
C ALA A 416 12.99 -17.37 -20.43
N VAL A 417 12.49 -16.17 -20.12
CA VAL A 417 12.41 -15.03 -21.07
C VAL A 417 13.79 -14.68 -21.61
N THR A 418 13.90 -14.51 -22.92
CA THR A 418 15.15 -14.13 -23.61
C THR A 418 15.12 -12.66 -24.03
N PRO A 419 16.29 -12.05 -24.37
CA PRO A 419 16.33 -10.71 -24.98
C PRO A 419 15.50 -10.62 -26.27
N ALA A 420 15.46 -11.70 -27.04
CA ALA A 420 14.66 -11.78 -28.28
C ALA A 420 13.14 -11.73 -28.00
N ASP A 421 12.69 -12.33 -26.89
CA ASP A 421 11.29 -12.28 -26.49
C ASP A 421 10.89 -10.86 -26.11
N VAL A 422 11.70 -10.16 -25.32
CA VAL A 422 11.47 -8.77 -24.93
C VAL A 422 11.45 -7.86 -26.19
N GLN A 423 12.36 -8.07 -27.11
CA GLN A 423 12.38 -7.33 -28.38
C GLN A 423 11.12 -7.61 -29.22
N ARG A 424 10.71 -8.86 -29.31
CA ARG A 424 9.51 -9.30 -30.04
C ARG A 424 8.25 -8.66 -29.46
N VAL A 425 8.03 -8.71 -28.14
CA VAL A 425 6.85 -8.10 -27.52
C VAL A 425 6.87 -6.58 -27.65
N ALA A 426 8.02 -5.91 -27.56
CA ALA A 426 8.12 -4.48 -27.81
C ALA A 426 7.70 -4.12 -29.25
N ARG A 427 8.08 -4.93 -30.25
CA ARG A 427 7.65 -4.73 -31.65
C ARG A 427 6.17 -5.00 -31.85
N THR A 428 5.65 -6.03 -31.19
CA THR A 428 4.27 -6.49 -31.37
C THR A 428 3.26 -5.54 -30.75
N TYR A 429 3.55 -5.04 -29.53
CA TYR A 429 2.55 -4.31 -28.75
C TYR A 429 2.78 -2.81 -28.68
N LEU A 430 4.01 -2.30 -28.64
CA LEU A 430 4.27 -0.86 -28.53
C LEU A 430 4.26 -0.20 -29.92
N THR A 431 3.15 -0.26 -30.62
CA THR A 431 2.97 0.23 -32.00
C THR A 431 2.59 1.72 -32.03
N ALA A 432 2.29 2.24 -33.23
CA ALA A 432 1.74 3.58 -33.39
C ALA A 432 0.26 3.65 -32.98
N GLU A 433 -0.43 2.52 -32.93
CA GLU A 433 -1.81 2.43 -32.48
C GLU A 433 -1.85 2.43 -30.95
N ARG A 434 -2.00 3.62 -30.37
CA ARG A 434 -1.92 3.88 -28.93
C ARG A 434 -2.86 4.99 -28.47
N VAL A 435 -3.07 5.08 -27.16
CA VAL A 435 -3.71 6.24 -26.53
C VAL A 435 -2.63 7.13 -25.93
N VAL A 436 -2.66 8.42 -26.25
CA VAL A 436 -1.79 9.47 -25.71
C VAL A 436 -2.65 10.47 -24.95
N LEU A 437 -2.53 10.51 -23.64
CA LEU A 437 -3.27 11.41 -22.76
C LEU A 437 -2.32 12.44 -22.14
N SER A 438 -2.55 13.71 -22.47
CA SER A 438 -1.93 14.85 -21.78
C SER A 438 -2.88 15.35 -20.70
N VAL A 439 -2.47 15.27 -19.43
CA VAL A 439 -3.18 15.90 -18.31
C VAL A 439 -2.50 17.24 -18.04
N VAL A 440 -3.25 18.34 -18.10
CA VAL A 440 -2.70 19.70 -17.96
C VAL A 440 -3.42 20.50 -16.88
N PRO A 441 -2.76 21.48 -16.24
CA PRO A 441 -3.42 22.40 -15.32
C PRO A 441 -4.58 23.16 -16.00
N MET A 442 -5.56 23.59 -15.19
CA MET A 442 -6.72 24.36 -15.64
C MET A 442 -6.32 25.59 -16.47
N GLY A 443 -6.82 25.71 -17.69
CA GLY A 443 -6.51 26.80 -18.64
C GLY A 443 -5.21 26.64 -19.44
N GLU A 444 -4.40 25.62 -19.15
CA GLU A 444 -3.05 25.46 -19.72
C GLU A 444 -2.98 24.44 -20.85
N TRP A 445 -3.97 24.47 -21.77
CA TRP A 445 -4.07 23.51 -22.89
C TRP A 445 -2.81 23.43 -23.77
N ALA A 446 -2.08 24.55 -23.88
CA ALA A 446 -0.86 24.62 -24.69
C ALA A 446 0.30 23.77 -24.13
N GLN A 447 0.21 23.33 -22.88
CA GLN A 447 1.22 22.42 -22.28
C GLN A 447 1.06 20.97 -22.73
N ALA A 448 -0.03 20.63 -23.42
CA ALA A 448 -0.25 19.28 -23.92
C ALA A 448 0.75 18.93 -25.03
N SER A 449 1.06 17.65 -25.17
CA SER A 449 1.81 17.17 -26.32
C SER A 449 0.97 17.27 -27.57
N LYS A 450 1.49 17.91 -28.61
CA LYS A 450 0.80 18.19 -29.88
C LYS A 450 -0.62 18.75 -29.65
N ALA A 451 -0.68 19.86 -28.92
CA ALA A 451 -1.92 20.46 -28.43
C ALA A 451 -3.02 20.70 -29.51
N ASP A 452 -2.63 20.89 -30.75
CA ASP A 452 -3.58 21.14 -31.89
C ASP A 452 -4.19 19.84 -32.45
N GLU A 453 -3.61 18.67 -32.12
CA GLU A 453 -4.07 17.36 -32.64
C GLU A 453 -4.99 16.64 -31.62
N GLY A 454 -5.02 17.06 -30.35
CA GLY A 454 -5.72 16.36 -29.27
C GLY A 454 -7.17 16.78 -29.08
N LYS A 455 -8.05 15.82 -28.79
CA LYS A 455 -9.42 16.12 -28.35
C LYS A 455 -9.38 16.66 -26.92
N ARG A 456 -9.87 17.89 -26.73
CA ARG A 456 -9.87 18.59 -25.43
C ARG A 456 -11.15 18.28 -24.65
N PHE A 457 -11.01 18.07 -23.35
CA PHE A 457 -12.12 17.98 -22.41
C PHE A 457 -11.64 18.36 -21.00
N SER A 458 -12.60 18.73 -20.15
CA SER A 458 -12.30 19.15 -18.77
C SER A 458 -12.84 18.14 -17.76
N ARG A 459 -12.51 18.35 -16.51
CA ARG A 459 -12.98 17.54 -15.37
C ARG A 459 -14.50 17.41 -15.31
N ASN A 460 -15.24 18.41 -15.78
CA ASN A 460 -16.71 18.45 -15.76
C ASN A 460 -17.34 17.92 -17.07
N ALA A 461 -16.55 17.30 -17.95
CA ALA A 461 -17.11 16.72 -19.18
C ALA A 461 -18.07 15.58 -18.83
N GLU A 462 -19.30 15.67 -19.34
CA GLU A 462 -20.33 14.64 -19.15
C GLU A 462 -19.99 13.38 -19.96
N GLU A 463 -19.34 13.53 -21.09
CA GLU A 463 -18.95 12.40 -21.95
C GLU A 463 -17.43 12.22 -21.96
N LEU A 464 -17.00 11.01 -21.61
CA LEU A 464 -15.63 10.56 -21.78
C LEU A 464 -15.34 10.15 -23.24
N PRO A 465 -14.07 10.19 -23.66
CA PRO A 465 -13.67 9.78 -25.00
C PRO A 465 -14.03 8.31 -25.27
N VAL A 466 -14.29 8.00 -26.53
CA VAL A 466 -14.61 6.63 -26.99
C VAL A 466 -13.42 6.09 -27.74
N ALA A 467 -13.07 4.82 -27.49
CA ALA A 467 -11.98 4.12 -28.15
C ALA A 467 -12.17 4.07 -29.68
N ASN A 468 -11.12 4.38 -30.42
CA ASN A 468 -11.03 4.21 -31.85
C ASN A 468 -10.44 2.83 -32.15
N VAL A 469 -11.28 1.85 -32.43
CA VAL A 469 -10.89 0.44 -32.62
C VAL A 469 -11.07 -0.02 -34.06
N LYS A 470 -10.20 -0.93 -34.52
CA LYS A 470 -10.41 -1.65 -35.77
C LYS A 470 -11.65 -2.54 -35.62
N ALA A 471 -12.54 -2.51 -36.62
CA ALA A 471 -13.69 -3.40 -36.65
C ALA A 471 -13.19 -4.86 -36.52
N SER A 472 -13.47 -5.51 -35.40
CA SER A 472 -13.24 -6.94 -35.30
C SER A 472 -14.36 -7.65 -36.06
N GLY A 473 -14.01 -8.57 -36.96
CA GLY A 473 -14.99 -9.42 -37.65
C GLY A 473 -15.71 -10.44 -36.74
N ALA A 474 -15.45 -10.39 -35.44
CA ALA A 474 -16.21 -11.13 -34.43
C ALA A 474 -17.48 -10.34 -34.07
N PRO A 475 -18.65 -10.98 -33.95
CA PRO A 475 -19.83 -10.32 -33.43
C PRO A 475 -19.46 -9.68 -32.08
N ALA A 476 -19.88 -8.41 -31.91
CA ALA A 476 -19.83 -7.78 -30.60
C ALA A 476 -20.42 -8.78 -29.58
N PRO A 477 -19.80 -9.02 -28.43
CA PRO A 477 -20.44 -9.80 -27.40
C PRO A 477 -21.81 -9.17 -27.21
N SER A 478 -22.86 -9.94 -27.47
CA SER A 478 -24.21 -9.49 -27.17
C SER A 478 -24.17 -9.15 -25.69
N ALA A 479 -24.32 -7.84 -25.38
CA ALA A 479 -24.66 -7.45 -24.02
C ALA A 479 -25.74 -8.44 -23.58
N PRO A 480 -25.65 -9.04 -22.40
CA PRO A 480 -26.74 -9.84 -21.91
C PRO A 480 -27.97 -8.98 -22.08
N THR A 481 -28.77 -9.32 -23.10
CA THR A 481 -30.01 -8.62 -23.38
C THR A 481 -30.73 -8.64 -22.06
N GLY A 482 -31.25 -7.49 -21.60
CA GLY A 482 -31.94 -7.37 -20.32
C GLY A 482 -33.23 -8.19 -20.22
N GLU A 483 -33.22 -9.38 -20.77
CA GLU A 483 -34.09 -10.46 -20.42
C GLU A 483 -33.71 -10.89 -19.01
N LYS A 484 -34.51 -10.46 -18.03
CA LYS A 484 -34.55 -11.09 -16.72
C LYS A 484 -34.32 -12.58 -16.91
N PRO A 485 -33.27 -13.20 -16.28
CA PRO A 485 -33.20 -14.64 -16.23
C PRO A 485 -34.59 -15.08 -15.78
N ALA A 486 -35.26 -15.85 -16.63
CA ALA A 486 -36.59 -16.35 -16.32
C ALA A 486 -36.48 -16.98 -14.94
N GLY A 487 -37.16 -16.40 -13.97
CA GLY A 487 -37.12 -16.82 -12.58
C GLY A 487 -37.62 -18.28 -12.45
N GLN A 488 -36.70 -19.22 -12.72
CA GLN A 488 -36.83 -20.55 -12.16
C GLN A 488 -36.35 -20.44 -10.72
N ALA A 489 -37.29 -20.53 -9.81
CA ALA A 489 -37.04 -20.66 -8.39
C ALA A 489 -35.89 -21.66 -8.17
N ALA A 490 -34.92 -21.27 -7.37
CA ALA A 490 -33.94 -22.22 -6.87
C ALA A 490 -34.71 -23.46 -6.38
N SER A 491 -34.47 -24.60 -7.02
CA SER A 491 -35.10 -25.82 -6.64
C SER A 491 -34.50 -26.32 -5.34
N GLY A 492 -35.23 -26.08 -4.23
CA GLY A 492 -34.89 -26.57 -2.92
C GLY A 492 -34.54 -25.47 -1.96
N ALA A 493 -35.38 -25.28 -0.93
CA ALA A 493 -34.95 -24.65 0.30
C ALA A 493 -33.68 -25.39 0.78
N PRO A 494 -32.68 -24.69 1.32
CA PRO A 494 -31.47 -25.33 1.87
C PRO A 494 -31.92 -26.46 2.80
N ALA A 495 -31.32 -27.63 2.68
CA ALA A 495 -31.55 -28.73 3.60
C ALA A 495 -31.32 -28.19 5.02
N LYS A 496 -32.18 -28.55 5.98
CA LYS A 496 -32.06 -28.09 7.36
C LYS A 496 -30.61 -28.36 7.79
N PRO A 497 -29.85 -27.33 8.19
CA PRO A 497 -28.42 -27.50 8.48
C PRO A 497 -28.23 -28.57 9.55
N ALA A 498 -27.15 -29.36 9.41
CA ALA A 498 -26.79 -30.41 10.37
C ALA A 498 -26.38 -29.87 11.75
N PHE A 499 -26.27 -28.55 11.86
CA PHE A 499 -25.90 -27.82 13.10
C PHE A 499 -26.68 -26.50 13.19
N ASP A 500 -26.76 -25.96 14.39
CA ASP A 500 -27.41 -24.66 14.66
C ASP A 500 -26.45 -23.50 14.30
N ARG A 501 -26.73 -22.79 13.21
CA ARG A 501 -25.92 -21.66 12.74
C ARG A 501 -26.02 -20.41 13.61
N THR A 502 -27.00 -20.33 14.50
CA THR A 502 -27.14 -19.20 15.45
C THR A 502 -26.11 -19.30 16.60
N VAL A 503 -25.47 -20.45 16.76
CA VAL A 503 -24.45 -20.69 17.77
C VAL A 503 -23.09 -20.31 17.23
N ILE A 504 -22.52 -19.20 17.74
CA ILE A 504 -21.17 -18.76 17.41
C ILE A 504 -20.16 -19.81 17.85
N PRO A 505 -19.26 -20.29 16.96
CA PRO A 505 -18.21 -21.22 17.33
C PRO A 505 -17.33 -20.65 18.46
N LYS A 506 -17.06 -21.47 19.46
CA LYS A 506 -16.15 -21.07 20.53
C LYS A 506 -14.73 -21.20 20.03
N PRO A 507 -13.88 -20.16 20.21
CA PRO A 507 -12.48 -20.24 19.83
C PRO A 507 -11.77 -21.36 20.62
N GLY A 508 -10.77 -21.93 20.02
CA GLY A 508 -9.84 -22.82 20.71
C GLY A 508 -9.03 -22.08 21.79
N PRO A 509 -8.16 -22.79 22.51
CA PRO A 509 -7.25 -22.15 23.45
C PRO A 509 -6.40 -21.07 22.76
N VAL A 510 -6.22 -19.91 23.41
CA VAL A 510 -5.37 -18.85 22.89
C VAL A 510 -3.93 -19.37 22.75
N PRO A 511 -3.34 -19.33 21.55
CA PRO A 511 -1.95 -19.76 21.38
C PRO A 511 -1.02 -18.91 22.25
N PRO A 512 0.01 -19.50 22.86
CA PRO A 512 0.97 -18.72 23.62
C PRO A 512 1.72 -17.77 22.68
N LEU A 513 1.91 -16.52 23.11
CA LEU A 513 2.73 -15.57 22.38
C LEU A 513 4.17 -16.09 22.30
N THR A 514 4.59 -16.43 21.10
CA THR A 514 5.95 -16.87 20.82
C THR A 514 6.76 -15.71 20.28
N VAL A 515 7.49 -15.03 21.16
CA VAL A 515 8.43 -13.97 20.74
C VAL A 515 9.69 -14.65 20.20
N PRO A 516 10.16 -14.30 18.99
CA PRO A 516 11.39 -14.82 18.43
C PRO A 516 12.57 -14.62 19.39
N LYS A 517 13.42 -15.62 19.51
CA LYS A 517 14.66 -15.50 20.32
C LYS A 517 15.71 -14.77 19.50
N TRP A 518 16.45 -13.89 20.16
CA TRP A 518 17.56 -13.19 19.53
C TRP A 518 18.84 -13.31 20.37
N THR A 519 19.98 -13.18 19.69
CA THR A 519 21.28 -13.06 20.31
C THR A 519 21.72 -11.62 20.30
N ARG A 520 22.03 -11.06 21.46
CA ARG A 520 22.56 -9.69 21.60
C ARG A 520 24.08 -9.75 21.80
N SER A 521 24.82 -8.89 21.10
CA SER A 521 26.25 -8.74 21.23
C SER A 521 26.68 -7.32 20.83
N SER A 522 27.98 -7.01 20.91
CA SER A 522 28.53 -5.74 20.45
C SER A 522 29.45 -5.98 19.27
N LEU A 523 29.48 -5.03 18.35
CA LEU A 523 30.44 -4.97 17.26
C LEU A 523 31.73 -4.25 17.72
N ALA A 524 32.82 -4.50 17.01
CA ALA A 524 34.13 -3.90 17.33
C ALA A 524 34.12 -2.36 17.34
N ASN A 525 33.26 -1.74 16.49
CA ASN A 525 33.10 -0.29 16.41
C ASN A 525 32.18 0.30 17.51
N GLY A 526 31.64 -0.53 18.41
CA GLY A 526 30.80 -0.11 19.54
C GLY A 526 29.30 -0.04 19.27
N ALA A 527 28.84 -0.36 18.05
CA ALA A 527 27.42 -0.53 17.77
C ALA A 527 26.88 -1.80 18.44
N GLU A 528 25.64 -1.80 18.85
CA GLU A 528 24.95 -3.00 19.34
C GLU A 528 24.57 -3.89 18.14
N LEU A 529 24.63 -5.22 18.30
CA LEU A 529 24.18 -6.18 17.30
C LEU A 529 23.14 -7.13 17.89
N ILE A 530 22.02 -7.27 17.20
CA ILE A 530 21.01 -8.30 17.46
C ILE A 530 20.89 -9.18 16.22
N VAL A 531 20.87 -10.49 16.44
CA VAL A 531 20.65 -11.50 15.40
C VAL A 531 19.48 -12.39 15.77
N ILE A 532 18.54 -12.52 14.82
CA ILE A 532 17.36 -13.38 14.92
C ILE A 532 17.46 -14.44 13.81
N GLU A 533 17.69 -15.69 14.19
CA GLU A 533 17.77 -16.81 13.26
C GLU A 533 16.37 -17.28 12.88
N ARG A 534 16.05 -17.25 11.57
CA ARG A 534 14.78 -17.74 11.03
C ARG A 534 15.05 -18.61 9.79
N LYS A 535 14.76 -19.89 9.91
CA LYS A 535 14.92 -20.84 8.81
C LYS A 535 13.65 -20.94 7.97
N GLY A 536 13.78 -21.35 6.71
CA GLY A 536 12.64 -21.59 5.81
C GLY A 536 12.85 -20.97 4.44
N LEU A 537 12.76 -19.66 4.31
CA LEU A 537 13.07 -18.96 3.06
C LEU A 537 14.53 -18.46 3.10
N PRO A 538 15.23 -18.46 1.96
CA PRO A 538 16.63 -17.98 1.88
C PRO A 538 16.69 -16.45 1.89
N LEU A 539 16.04 -15.80 2.85
CA LEU A 539 15.97 -14.36 3.00
C LEU A 539 16.70 -13.87 4.24
N VAL A 540 17.32 -12.71 4.11
CA VAL A 540 17.97 -12.00 5.20
C VAL A 540 17.57 -10.52 5.13
N ASP A 541 17.05 -10.00 6.24
CA ASP A 541 16.79 -8.58 6.43
C ASP A 541 17.87 -8.01 7.36
N PHE A 542 18.52 -6.93 6.92
CA PHE A 542 19.59 -6.23 7.61
C PHE A 542 19.23 -4.76 7.80
N GLY A 543 19.27 -4.26 9.03
CA GLY A 543 19.02 -2.86 9.36
C GLY A 543 20.07 -2.28 10.30
N ILE A 544 20.61 -1.11 9.96
CA ILE A 544 21.30 -0.22 10.89
C ILE A 544 20.27 0.80 11.35
N TRP A 545 19.85 0.70 12.58
CA TRP A 545 18.90 1.59 13.21
C TRP A 545 19.64 2.68 13.97
N LEU A 546 19.29 3.95 13.72
CA LEU A 546 19.99 5.11 14.26
C LEU A 546 19.05 5.89 15.19
N MET A 547 19.49 6.11 16.40
CA MET A 547 18.75 6.86 17.41
C MET A 547 18.89 8.37 17.17
N GLY A 548 17.79 9.11 17.29
CA GLY A 548 17.66 10.50 16.89
C GLY A 548 17.39 10.64 15.38
N GLY A 549 17.10 11.83 14.92
CA GLY A 549 16.76 12.09 13.52
C GLY A 549 16.67 13.58 13.23
N ALA A 550 15.82 13.97 12.29
CA ALA A 550 15.63 15.34 11.84
C ALA A 550 15.35 16.31 13.00
N GLU A 551 14.55 15.93 13.97
CA GLU A 551 14.19 16.76 15.14
C GLU A 551 15.40 17.20 15.97
N HIS A 552 16.53 16.44 15.94
CA HIS A 552 17.67 16.63 16.84
C HIS A 552 18.99 16.95 16.13
N VAL A 553 19.09 16.69 14.83
CA VAL A 553 20.34 16.82 14.08
C VAL A 553 20.21 17.82 12.93
N GLU A 554 19.01 17.99 12.40
CA GLU A 554 18.76 18.93 11.31
C GLU A 554 18.86 20.38 11.77
N PRO A 555 19.52 21.28 11.01
CA PRO A 555 19.55 22.71 11.33
C PRO A 555 18.15 23.27 11.45
N PHE A 556 17.88 24.06 12.49
CA PHE A 556 16.54 24.55 12.80
C PHE A 556 15.92 25.35 11.65
N GLU A 557 16.71 26.16 10.96
CA GLU A 557 16.28 27.02 9.85
C GLU A 557 16.15 26.30 8.51
N LYS A 558 16.61 25.04 8.43
CA LYS A 558 16.62 24.26 7.18
C LYS A 558 15.90 22.92 7.32
N PRO A 559 14.59 22.90 7.65
CA PRO A 559 13.84 21.68 7.71
C PRO A 559 13.80 21.01 6.32
N GLY A 560 14.11 19.72 6.28
CA GLY A 560 14.15 18.92 5.05
C GLY A 560 15.52 18.38 4.65
N VAL A 561 16.63 18.83 5.27
CA VAL A 561 17.98 18.30 5.02
C VAL A 561 18.00 16.77 5.16
N ALA A 562 17.40 16.26 6.24
CA ALA A 562 17.28 14.82 6.50
C ALA A 562 16.61 14.06 5.35
N SER A 563 15.64 14.68 4.72
CA SER A 563 14.89 14.07 3.61
C SER A 563 15.74 13.89 2.34
N PHE A 564 16.76 14.70 2.14
CA PHE A 564 17.68 14.58 1.02
C PHE A 564 18.78 13.52 1.26
N LEU A 565 19.10 13.22 2.52
CA LEU A 565 20.29 12.43 2.85
C LEU A 565 20.29 11.07 2.12
N GLY A 566 19.25 10.26 2.29
CA GLY A 566 19.17 8.92 1.70
C GLY A 566 19.32 8.93 0.18
N PRO A 567 18.46 9.64 -0.56
CA PRO A 567 18.59 9.74 -2.01
C PRO A 567 19.95 10.27 -2.48
N MET A 568 20.52 11.25 -1.77
CA MET A 568 21.82 11.81 -2.15
C MET A 568 23.00 10.88 -1.84
N MET A 569 22.92 10.03 -0.83
CA MET A 569 23.94 8.98 -0.58
C MET A 569 23.97 7.95 -1.71
N LEU A 570 22.84 7.70 -2.35
CA LEU A 570 22.71 6.77 -3.48
C LEU A 570 23.12 7.38 -4.82
N GLU A 571 23.49 8.65 -4.87
CA GLU A 571 23.97 9.31 -6.09
C GLU A 571 25.44 9.02 -6.41
N GLY A 572 26.14 8.29 -5.54
CA GLY A 572 27.47 7.76 -5.78
C GLY A 572 28.36 7.74 -4.54
N THR A 573 29.38 6.91 -4.63
CA THR A 573 30.44 6.75 -3.62
C THR A 573 31.80 7.11 -4.21
N LYS A 574 32.82 7.10 -3.38
CA LYS A 574 34.21 7.25 -3.88
C LYS A 574 34.62 6.16 -4.86
N SER A 575 34.03 4.97 -4.77
CA SER A 575 34.38 3.80 -5.61
C SER A 575 33.46 3.65 -6.84
N LYS A 576 32.23 4.18 -6.80
CA LYS A 576 31.22 4.00 -7.82
C LYS A 576 30.48 5.31 -8.07
N ASN A 577 30.33 5.71 -9.32
CA ASN A 577 29.37 6.76 -9.64
C ASN A 577 27.92 6.25 -9.42
N GLY A 578 26.95 7.14 -9.48
CA GLY A 578 25.55 6.77 -9.19
C GLY A 578 24.96 5.74 -10.15
N GLU A 579 25.43 5.67 -11.39
CA GLU A 579 25.00 4.65 -12.37
C GLU A 579 25.55 3.28 -11.99
N ALA A 580 26.86 3.16 -11.75
CA ALA A 580 27.49 1.91 -11.33
C ALA A 580 26.99 1.41 -9.96
N LEU A 581 26.60 2.33 -9.07
CA LEU A 581 25.98 1.99 -7.79
C LEU A 581 24.58 1.41 -7.98
N ALA A 582 23.76 2.04 -8.83
CA ALA A 582 22.44 1.53 -9.17
C ALA A 582 22.51 0.17 -9.90
N GLU A 583 23.45 0.03 -10.85
CA GLU A 583 23.69 -1.25 -11.53
C GLU A 583 24.08 -2.36 -10.56
N ALA A 584 24.95 -2.08 -9.60
CA ALA A 584 25.34 -3.06 -8.58
C ALA A 584 24.15 -3.50 -7.72
N GLN A 585 23.26 -2.58 -7.33
CA GLN A 585 22.04 -2.92 -6.60
C GLN A 585 21.11 -3.81 -7.43
N GLN A 586 20.85 -3.45 -8.68
CA GLN A 586 19.99 -4.20 -9.58
C GLN A 586 20.53 -5.60 -9.89
N LEU A 587 21.84 -5.76 -10.07
CA LEU A 587 22.46 -7.07 -10.30
C LEU A 587 22.35 -7.99 -9.08
N LEU A 588 22.30 -7.43 -7.87
CA LEU A 588 22.04 -8.17 -6.64
C LEU A 588 20.53 -8.40 -6.39
N GLY A 589 19.69 -7.81 -7.23
CA GLY A 589 18.22 -7.85 -7.08
C GLY A 589 17.71 -7.07 -5.87
N ILE A 590 18.48 -6.12 -5.31
CA ILE A 590 18.16 -5.43 -4.06
C ILE A 590 17.94 -3.94 -4.25
N ARG A 591 17.33 -3.33 -3.24
CA ARG A 591 17.32 -1.88 -3.03
C ARG A 591 17.85 -1.56 -1.65
N LEU A 592 18.80 -0.64 -1.58
CA LEU A 592 19.25 -0.07 -0.31
C LEU A 592 18.23 0.94 0.17
N ALA A 593 17.72 0.73 1.38
CA ALA A 593 16.79 1.64 2.04
C ALA A 593 17.57 2.56 2.99
N ILE A 594 17.46 3.88 2.79
CA ILE A 594 18.08 4.88 3.64
C ILE A 594 17.03 5.95 3.95
N GLY A 595 16.57 5.98 5.20
CA GLY A 595 15.55 6.91 5.66
C GLY A 595 15.94 7.57 6.98
N VAL A 596 15.60 8.85 7.11
CA VAL A 596 15.74 9.59 8.38
C VAL A 596 14.42 10.25 8.69
N GLY A 597 13.78 9.78 9.77
CA GLY A 597 12.58 10.38 10.34
C GLY A 597 12.89 11.43 11.39
N GLY A 598 11.86 11.83 12.17
CA GLY A 598 12.01 12.82 13.25
C GLY A 598 12.96 12.33 14.35
N GLN A 599 12.73 11.12 14.87
CA GLN A 599 13.40 10.61 16.08
C GLN A 599 14.32 9.42 15.84
N SER A 600 14.33 8.85 14.66
CA SER A 600 15.17 7.72 14.27
C SER A 600 15.43 7.69 12.78
N GLY A 601 16.40 6.88 12.36
CA GLY A 601 16.60 6.54 10.97
C GLY A 601 16.95 5.07 10.80
N ASN A 602 16.84 4.61 9.56
CA ASN A 602 17.16 3.27 9.16
C ASN A 602 18.02 3.28 7.89
N VAL A 603 19.02 2.42 7.87
CA VAL A 603 19.86 2.14 6.70
C VAL A 603 19.93 0.63 6.57
N GLY A 604 19.35 0.07 5.51
CA GLY A 604 19.23 -1.39 5.43
C GLY A 604 18.87 -1.94 4.07
N PHE A 605 18.64 -3.24 4.03
CA PHE A 605 18.20 -3.98 2.86
C PHE A 605 17.61 -5.33 3.24
N THR A 606 16.77 -5.88 2.36
CA THR A 606 16.45 -7.31 2.32
C THR A 606 17.16 -7.93 1.14
N SER A 607 17.78 -9.08 1.33
CA SER A 607 18.50 -9.83 0.28
C SER A 607 18.27 -11.34 0.42
N THR A 608 18.72 -12.11 -0.55
CA THR A 608 18.88 -13.55 -0.35
C THR A 608 20.12 -13.85 0.49
N THR A 609 20.19 -15.03 1.10
CA THR A 609 21.40 -15.51 1.81
C THR A 609 22.62 -15.53 0.89
N ALA A 610 22.42 -15.82 -0.40
CA ALA A 610 23.50 -15.88 -1.39
C ALA A 610 24.15 -14.51 -1.66
N THR A 611 23.33 -13.43 -1.68
CA THR A 611 23.80 -12.08 -2.02
C THR A 611 24.07 -11.21 -0.79
N PHE A 612 23.83 -11.69 0.42
CA PHE A 612 23.92 -10.92 1.67
C PHE A 612 25.28 -10.23 1.86
N LYS A 613 26.37 -10.96 1.70
CA LYS A 613 27.73 -10.44 1.92
C LYS A 613 28.09 -9.31 0.94
N ASP A 614 27.76 -9.49 -0.33
CA ASP A 614 28.06 -8.51 -1.37
C ASP A 614 27.17 -7.28 -1.21
N THR A 615 25.89 -7.47 -0.82
CA THR A 615 24.96 -6.38 -0.50
C THR A 615 25.44 -5.58 0.72
N LEU A 616 25.90 -6.24 1.78
CA LEU A 616 26.46 -5.57 2.95
C LEU A 616 27.70 -4.76 2.61
N THR A 617 28.57 -5.30 1.75
CA THR A 617 29.77 -4.57 1.28
C THR A 617 29.38 -3.31 0.51
N LEU A 618 28.38 -3.41 -0.37
CA LEU A 618 27.86 -2.28 -1.13
C LEU A 618 27.21 -1.23 -0.21
N LEU A 619 26.41 -1.66 0.77
CA LEU A 619 25.82 -0.76 1.77
C LEU A 619 26.89 0.00 2.54
N MET A 620 27.92 -0.68 3.01
CA MET A 620 28.98 -0.03 3.79
C MET A 620 29.79 0.98 2.96
N ASP A 621 29.97 0.76 1.66
CA ASP A 621 30.56 1.79 0.79
C ASP A 621 29.66 3.04 0.69
N VAL A 622 28.35 2.87 0.57
CA VAL A 622 27.37 3.97 0.58
C VAL A 622 27.37 4.71 1.92
N VAL A 623 27.44 3.99 3.04
CA VAL A 623 27.44 4.59 4.38
C VAL A 623 28.71 5.40 4.65
N LEU A 624 29.86 4.90 4.21
CA LEU A 624 31.16 5.46 4.55
C LEU A 624 31.69 6.50 3.56
N ASN A 625 31.34 6.37 2.30
CA ASN A 625 32.01 7.07 1.21
C ASN A 625 31.08 7.83 0.25
N PRO A 626 29.92 8.37 0.66
CA PRO A 626 29.07 9.09 -0.28
C PRO A 626 29.75 10.39 -0.75
N ILE A 627 29.52 10.77 -2.02
CA ILE A 627 30.17 11.94 -2.63
C ILE A 627 29.28 13.17 -2.78
N PHE A 628 27.98 13.04 -2.65
CA PHE A 628 26.97 14.12 -2.75
C PHE A 628 27.20 15.03 -3.98
N PRO A 629 27.02 14.55 -5.23
CA PRO A 629 27.25 15.38 -6.42
C PRO A 629 26.34 16.60 -6.47
N ALA A 630 26.85 17.76 -6.87
CA ALA A 630 26.10 19.01 -6.87
C ALA A 630 24.95 19.01 -7.89
N ASP A 631 25.16 18.44 -9.06
CA ASP A 631 24.15 18.28 -10.10
C ASP A 631 23.00 17.38 -9.66
N ALA A 632 23.33 16.32 -8.90
CA ALA A 632 22.34 15.44 -8.30
C ALA A 632 21.47 16.18 -7.26
N LEU A 633 22.07 17.08 -6.47
CA LEU A 633 21.32 17.88 -5.51
C LEU A 633 20.25 18.75 -6.20
N GLU A 634 20.60 19.40 -7.32
CA GLU A 634 19.64 20.24 -8.06
C GLU A 634 18.53 19.40 -8.72
N ARG A 635 18.86 18.21 -9.20
CA ARG A 635 17.86 17.25 -9.69
C ARG A 635 16.91 16.82 -8.58
N GLN A 636 17.44 16.39 -7.43
CA GLN A 636 16.66 16.00 -6.25
C GLN A 636 15.80 17.16 -5.71
N ARG A 637 16.34 18.38 -5.70
CA ARG A 637 15.60 19.58 -5.32
C ARG A 637 14.38 19.81 -6.22
N SER A 638 14.59 19.76 -7.53
CA SER A 638 13.50 19.93 -8.50
C SER A 638 12.39 18.88 -8.31
N GLN A 639 12.76 17.61 -8.11
CA GLN A 639 11.80 16.54 -7.84
C GLN A 639 11.00 16.79 -6.56
N ARG A 640 11.66 17.23 -5.47
CA ARG A 640 11.02 17.54 -4.19
C ARG A 640 10.09 18.75 -4.26
N LEU A 641 10.46 19.77 -5.02
CA LEU A 641 9.60 20.95 -5.23
C LEU A 641 8.32 20.56 -5.99
N ILE A 642 8.44 19.67 -6.99
CA ILE A 642 7.27 19.13 -7.70
C ILE A 642 6.39 18.31 -6.76
N ALA A 643 6.99 17.40 -5.99
CA ALA A 643 6.27 16.59 -5.00
C ALA A 643 5.58 17.47 -3.93
N PHE A 644 6.25 18.52 -3.48
CA PHE A 644 5.70 19.49 -2.55
C PHE A 644 4.47 20.20 -3.13
N LYS A 645 4.53 20.67 -4.38
CA LYS A 645 3.38 21.28 -5.06
C LYS A 645 2.21 20.31 -5.21
N GLN A 646 2.48 19.05 -5.55
CA GLN A 646 1.45 18.00 -5.63
C GLN A 646 0.83 17.72 -4.27
N GLN A 647 1.62 17.71 -3.19
CA GLN A 647 1.12 17.56 -1.82
C GLN A 647 0.21 18.75 -1.43
N MET A 648 0.61 19.98 -1.76
CA MET A 648 -0.17 21.17 -1.45
C MET A 648 -1.45 21.34 -2.29
N ALA A 649 -1.62 20.53 -3.34
CA ALA A 649 -2.86 20.46 -4.09
C ALA A 649 -3.96 19.59 -3.43
N ARG A 650 -3.64 18.91 -2.31
CA ARG A 650 -4.55 18.03 -1.57
C ARG A 650 -4.90 18.62 -0.21
N THR A 651 -6.17 18.51 0.18
CA THR A 651 -6.64 18.96 1.52
C THR A 651 -5.85 18.30 2.65
N ALA A 652 -5.64 16.97 2.56
CA ALA A 652 -4.84 16.22 3.54
C ALA A 652 -3.36 16.65 3.56
N GLY A 653 -2.79 17.04 2.42
CA GLY A 653 -1.41 17.54 2.34
C GLY A 653 -1.24 18.88 3.06
N ILE A 654 -2.19 19.79 2.90
CA ILE A 654 -2.25 21.07 3.62
C ILE A 654 -2.45 20.82 5.11
N ALA A 655 -3.42 19.96 5.47
CA ALA A 655 -3.71 19.62 6.87
C ALA A 655 -2.50 19.02 7.59
N GLY A 656 -1.81 18.07 6.96
CA GLY A 656 -0.60 17.42 7.50
C GLY A 656 0.55 18.38 7.77
N ARG A 657 0.56 19.54 7.11
CA ARG A 657 1.55 20.58 7.30
C ARG A 657 1.12 21.66 8.31
N VAL A 658 -0.12 22.09 8.23
CA VAL A 658 -0.62 23.19 9.06
C VAL A 658 -0.89 22.73 10.50
N PHE A 659 -1.41 21.51 10.67
CA PHE A 659 -1.79 21.00 11.98
C PHE A 659 -0.62 20.93 13.00
N PRO A 660 0.57 20.39 12.67
CA PRO A 660 1.70 20.39 13.60
C PRO A 660 2.15 21.80 13.99
N LYS A 661 2.13 22.77 13.07
CA LYS A 661 2.46 24.16 13.36
C LYS A 661 1.51 24.80 14.37
N LEU A 662 0.20 24.54 14.20
CA LEU A 662 -0.82 25.04 15.14
C LEU A 662 -0.67 24.41 16.52
N LEU A 663 -0.29 23.13 16.55
CA LEU A 663 -0.20 22.35 17.78
C LEU A 663 1.05 22.66 18.60
N TYR A 664 2.20 22.73 17.93
CA TYR A 664 3.51 22.85 18.59
C TYR A 664 4.14 24.24 18.47
N GLY A 665 3.64 25.07 17.54
CA GLY A 665 4.22 26.38 17.25
C GLY A 665 5.50 26.31 16.40
N ASP A 666 5.90 27.45 15.84
CA ASP A 666 7.05 27.53 14.91
C ASP A 666 8.42 27.33 15.62
N GLU A 667 8.50 27.57 16.93
CA GLU A 667 9.73 27.48 17.74
C GLU A 667 10.02 26.06 18.26
N HIS A 668 9.08 25.13 18.11
CA HIS A 668 9.21 23.75 18.60
C HIS A 668 9.65 22.81 17.47
N GLN A 669 10.51 21.83 17.79
CA GLN A 669 11.02 20.87 16.82
C GLN A 669 9.93 20.16 16.02
N LEU A 670 8.82 19.79 16.67
CA LEU A 670 7.67 19.11 16.06
C LEU A 670 6.76 20.05 15.25
N GLY A 671 6.88 21.35 15.40
CA GLY A 671 6.14 22.36 14.64
C GLY A 671 6.83 22.79 13.34
N ARG A 672 8.10 22.39 13.17
CA ARG A 672 8.86 22.71 11.96
C ARG A 672 8.35 21.89 10.77
N VAL A 673 8.09 22.55 9.67
CA VAL A 673 7.60 21.92 8.45
C VAL A 673 8.43 22.32 7.24
N ILE A 674 8.60 21.39 6.33
CA ILE A 674 9.29 21.63 5.06
C ILE A 674 8.53 22.69 4.25
N SER A 675 9.24 23.61 3.61
CA SER A 675 8.69 24.65 2.74
C SER A 675 9.47 24.74 1.43
N GLU A 676 8.93 25.44 0.42
CA GLU A 676 9.69 25.72 -0.80
C GLU A 676 10.99 26.46 -0.46
N GLY A 677 10.93 27.43 0.44
CA GLY A 677 12.10 28.19 0.91
C GLY A 677 13.14 27.31 1.58
N SER A 678 12.73 26.39 2.47
CA SER A 678 13.67 25.47 3.11
C SER A 678 14.30 24.51 2.10
N LEU A 679 13.48 23.90 1.20
CA LEU A 679 14.01 23.02 0.16
C LEU A 679 15.01 23.72 -0.78
N THR A 680 14.78 25.00 -1.08
CA THR A 680 15.65 25.80 -1.95
C THR A 680 16.95 26.18 -1.26
N SER A 681 16.95 26.39 0.06
CA SER A 681 18.10 26.84 0.83
C SER A 681 19.11 25.75 1.21
N ILE A 682 18.74 24.46 1.07
CA ILE A 682 19.59 23.32 1.42
C ILE A 682 20.80 23.27 0.48
N THR A 683 22.00 23.15 1.04
CA THR A 683 23.25 23.07 0.30
C THR A 683 23.89 21.70 0.40
N ARG A 684 24.89 21.43 -0.44
CA ARG A 684 25.72 20.21 -0.37
C ARG A 684 26.44 20.09 0.97
N GLU A 685 26.92 21.21 1.48
CA GLU A 685 27.62 21.29 2.77
C GLU A 685 26.70 20.93 3.93
N ASP A 686 25.44 21.28 3.88
CA ASP A 686 24.44 20.87 4.89
C ASP A 686 24.29 19.34 4.91
N LEU A 687 24.28 18.69 3.74
CA LEU A 687 24.19 17.23 3.63
C LEU A 687 25.44 16.55 4.16
N ILE A 688 26.64 17.06 3.85
CA ILE A 688 27.91 16.53 4.35
C ILE A 688 27.97 16.68 5.87
N ALA A 689 27.58 17.83 6.41
CA ALA A 689 27.56 18.07 7.84
C ALA A 689 26.56 17.14 8.54
N PHE A 690 25.36 17.00 7.99
CA PHE A 690 24.32 16.11 8.53
C PHE A 690 24.77 14.65 8.49
N HIS A 691 25.31 14.17 7.38
CA HIS A 691 25.84 12.80 7.25
C HIS A 691 26.88 12.52 8.34
N LYS A 692 27.87 13.40 8.49
CA LYS A 692 28.95 13.24 9.47
C LYS A 692 28.42 13.26 10.92
N ALA A 693 27.45 14.09 11.21
CA ALA A 693 26.86 14.21 12.55
C ALA A 693 25.90 13.04 12.88
N TYR A 694 25.23 12.49 11.88
CA TYR A 694 24.16 11.53 12.09
C TYR A 694 24.62 10.07 11.97
N LEU A 695 25.38 9.70 10.95
CA LEU A 695 25.80 8.30 10.73
C LEU A 695 27.03 7.94 11.59
N GLN A 696 26.76 7.64 12.86
CA GLN A 696 27.81 7.33 13.84
C GLN A 696 27.49 6.02 14.59
N PRO A 697 28.46 5.10 14.77
CA PRO A 697 28.24 3.81 15.44
C PRO A 697 27.69 3.92 16.86
N GLY A 698 28.08 4.96 17.62
CA GLY A 698 27.67 5.13 19.01
C GLY A 698 26.17 5.41 19.21
N ARG A 699 25.44 5.73 18.13
CA ARG A 699 23.98 5.86 18.13
C ARG A 699 23.28 4.77 17.35
N ALA A 700 24.02 3.73 16.92
CA ALA A 700 23.51 2.69 16.04
C ALA A 700 23.27 1.38 16.76
N MET A 701 22.22 0.69 16.35
CA MET A 701 22.00 -0.73 16.59
C MET A 701 21.85 -1.42 15.24
N VAL A 702 22.51 -2.55 15.07
CA VAL A 702 22.36 -3.41 13.91
C VAL A 702 21.44 -4.56 14.26
N VAL A 703 20.40 -4.76 13.46
CA VAL A 703 19.50 -5.92 13.60
C VAL A 703 19.56 -6.73 12.32
N VAL A 704 19.69 -8.04 12.47
CA VAL A 704 19.70 -9.00 11.36
C VAL A 704 18.67 -10.08 11.66
N SER A 705 17.78 -10.35 10.75
CA SER A 705 16.80 -11.44 10.87
C SER A 705 16.76 -12.25 9.56
N GLY A 706 16.68 -13.56 9.68
CA GLY A 706 16.54 -14.42 8.50
C GLY A 706 17.30 -15.74 8.59
N ASP A 707 17.54 -16.36 7.42
CA ASP A 707 18.23 -17.63 7.34
C ASP A 707 19.76 -17.44 7.46
N VAL A 708 20.18 -17.17 8.68
CA VAL A 708 21.58 -16.93 9.06
C VAL A 708 21.98 -17.81 10.23
N ASN A 709 23.29 -17.91 10.46
CA ASN A 709 23.89 -18.38 11.72
C ASN A 709 24.47 -17.18 12.47
N ALA A 710 24.14 -17.02 13.75
CA ALA A 710 24.47 -15.82 14.51
C ALA A 710 25.99 -15.58 14.61
N ALA A 711 26.81 -16.63 14.79
CA ALA A 711 28.25 -16.49 14.92
C ALA A 711 28.92 -16.11 13.59
N GLU A 712 28.48 -16.71 12.48
CA GLU A 712 29.02 -16.45 11.15
C GLU A 712 28.61 -15.06 10.64
N VAL A 713 27.32 -14.69 10.83
CA VAL A 713 26.85 -13.39 10.40
C VAL A 713 27.49 -12.27 11.20
N LYS A 714 27.70 -12.45 12.52
CA LYS A 714 28.44 -11.50 13.34
C LYS A 714 29.85 -11.26 12.79
N LYS A 715 30.58 -12.32 12.48
CA LYS A 715 31.93 -12.21 11.90
C LYS A 715 31.93 -11.45 10.57
N THR A 716 30.94 -11.71 9.72
CA THR A 716 30.77 -11.02 8.43
C THR A 716 30.49 -9.53 8.63
N ILE A 717 29.61 -9.19 9.57
CA ILE A 717 29.26 -7.80 9.88
C ILE A 717 30.43 -7.07 10.53
N ASP A 718 31.11 -7.67 11.51
CA ASP A 718 32.28 -7.06 12.15
C ASP A 718 33.36 -6.71 11.10
N SER A 719 33.61 -7.63 10.17
CA SER A 719 34.59 -7.40 9.08
C SER A 719 34.14 -6.24 8.17
N ALA A 720 32.90 -6.21 7.74
CA ALA A 720 32.36 -5.17 6.84
C ALA A 720 32.27 -3.80 7.51
N MET A 721 32.00 -3.76 8.81
CA MET A 721 31.80 -2.51 9.56
C MET A 721 33.07 -2.01 10.27
N THR A 722 34.18 -2.74 10.23
CA THR A 722 35.49 -2.31 10.81
C THR A 722 35.90 -0.90 10.34
N PRO A 723 35.74 -0.50 9.05
CA PRO A 723 36.09 0.86 8.61
C PRO A 723 35.19 1.96 9.18
N TRP A 724 34.03 1.63 9.74
CA TRP A 724 33.15 2.57 10.39
C TRP A 724 33.64 2.80 11.82
N ALA A 725 34.61 3.71 11.94
CA ALA A 725 35.31 3.94 13.19
C ALA A 725 34.39 4.33 14.34
N ARG A 726 34.72 3.89 15.55
CA ARG A 726 33.99 4.22 16.76
C ARG A 726 33.86 5.72 16.96
N ALA A 727 32.65 6.23 16.97
CA ALA A 727 32.35 7.64 17.12
C ALA A 727 30.90 7.83 17.62
N GLY A 728 30.65 9.00 18.25
CA GLY A 728 29.32 9.40 18.71
C GLY A 728 28.87 8.72 20.00
N ALA A 729 27.71 9.14 20.43
CA ALA A 729 27.00 8.61 21.60
C ALA A 729 25.49 8.61 21.32
N LYS A 730 24.71 7.88 22.11
CA LYS A 730 23.24 7.97 22.09
C LYS A 730 22.83 9.43 22.33
N PRO A 731 21.96 10.01 21.51
CA PRO A 731 21.55 11.41 21.67
C PRO A 731 20.74 11.64 22.93
N ALA A 732 20.88 12.80 23.53
CA ALA A 732 19.91 13.30 24.50
C ALA A 732 18.68 13.83 23.74
N PHE A 733 17.49 13.45 24.17
CA PHE A 733 16.24 13.91 23.56
C PHE A 733 15.72 15.12 24.34
N ASN A 734 16.23 16.29 23.98
CA ASN A 734 15.81 17.57 24.57
C ASN A 734 14.85 18.28 23.61
N TYR A 735 13.67 18.60 24.10
CA TYR A 735 12.64 19.32 23.36
C TYR A 735 12.43 20.71 23.93
N THR A 736 12.16 21.67 23.07
CA THR A 736 11.70 23.00 23.45
C THR A 736 10.39 22.88 24.22
N LYS A 737 10.13 23.80 25.13
CA LYS A 737 8.86 23.83 25.88
C LYS A 737 7.69 24.05 24.92
N LEU A 738 6.63 23.29 25.11
CA LEU A 738 5.38 23.46 24.37
C LEU A 738 4.81 24.87 24.59
N PRO A 739 4.14 25.45 23.57
CA PRO A 739 3.41 26.70 23.76
C PRO A 739 2.31 26.54 24.81
N ALA A 740 1.94 27.63 25.44
CA ALA A 740 0.81 27.61 26.38
C ALA A 740 -0.48 27.15 25.65
N PRO A 741 -1.32 26.33 26.28
CA PRO A 741 -2.61 25.94 25.72
C PRO A 741 -3.46 27.19 25.36
N ARG A 742 -4.13 27.13 24.21
CA ARG A 742 -5.08 28.14 23.76
C ARG A 742 -6.48 27.53 23.79
N ALA A 743 -7.48 28.34 24.06
CA ALA A 743 -8.87 27.88 24.02
C ALA A 743 -9.18 27.25 22.66
N THR A 744 -9.99 26.20 22.69
CA THR A 744 -10.42 25.47 21.50
C THR A 744 -10.81 26.44 20.39
N THR A 745 -10.20 26.26 19.24
CA THR A 745 -10.33 27.15 18.08
C THR A 745 -10.42 26.34 16.80
N ILE A 746 -11.36 26.70 15.92
CA ILE A 746 -11.47 26.13 14.58
C ILE A 746 -10.63 27.00 13.64
N TYR A 747 -9.66 26.36 13.00
CA TYR A 747 -8.84 26.96 11.96
C TYR A 747 -9.30 26.43 10.61
N LEU A 748 -9.67 27.34 9.69
CA LEU A 748 -10.18 26.98 8.38
C LEU A 748 -9.20 27.45 7.31
N VAL A 749 -8.76 26.52 6.46
CA VAL A 749 -7.95 26.78 5.27
C VAL A 749 -8.78 26.53 4.03
N ASP A 750 -8.82 27.50 3.13
CA ASP A 750 -9.57 27.40 1.88
C ASP A 750 -8.86 26.50 0.85
N GLN A 751 -9.58 25.52 0.35
CA GLN A 751 -9.25 24.73 -0.83
C GLN A 751 -10.46 24.73 -1.76
N PRO A 752 -10.53 25.66 -2.72
CA PRO A 752 -11.72 25.87 -3.53
C PRO A 752 -12.20 24.61 -4.29
N LYS A 753 -13.49 24.37 -4.25
CA LYS A 753 -14.17 23.26 -4.92
C LYS A 753 -13.69 21.86 -4.48
N ALA A 754 -13.15 21.73 -3.29
CA ALA A 754 -12.87 20.42 -2.71
C ALA A 754 -14.18 19.69 -2.41
N ALA A 755 -14.34 18.47 -2.92
CA ALA A 755 -15.54 17.66 -2.69
C ALA A 755 -15.63 17.14 -1.25
N GLN A 756 -14.49 17.07 -0.55
CA GLN A 756 -14.38 16.70 0.85
C GLN A 756 -13.49 17.70 1.59
N SER A 757 -13.76 17.88 2.89
CA SER A 757 -12.91 18.62 3.81
C SER A 757 -12.05 17.65 4.60
N THR A 758 -10.75 17.90 4.72
CA THR A 758 -9.92 17.20 5.70
C THR A 758 -10.06 17.85 7.06
N VAL A 759 -10.50 17.09 8.05
CA VAL A 759 -10.63 17.49 9.45
C VAL A 759 -9.49 16.87 10.26
N ALA A 760 -8.79 17.68 11.07
CA ALA A 760 -7.81 17.24 12.06
C ALA A 760 -8.06 17.95 13.38
N ILE A 761 -8.31 17.20 14.43
CA ILE A 761 -8.62 17.68 15.79
C ILE A 761 -7.60 17.09 16.75
N GLY A 762 -7.07 17.88 17.68
CA GLY A 762 -6.19 17.31 18.71
C GLY A 762 -5.50 18.35 19.58
N ASN A 763 -4.68 17.82 20.47
CA ASN A 763 -3.86 18.56 21.42
C ASN A 763 -2.52 17.86 21.64
N PRO A 764 -1.49 18.53 22.22
CA PRO A 764 -0.25 17.84 22.59
C PRO A 764 -0.52 16.67 23.56
N GLY A 765 0.15 15.54 23.31
CA GLY A 765 0.02 14.31 24.07
C GLY A 765 1.32 13.95 24.82
N PRO A 766 1.30 12.85 25.59
CA PRO A 766 2.45 12.45 26.40
C PRO A 766 3.53 11.74 25.57
N PRO A 767 4.77 11.66 26.10
CA PRO A 767 5.82 10.82 25.51
C PRO A 767 5.51 9.32 25.73
N ARG A 768 6.18 8.46 24.96
CA ARG A 768 6.07 6.99 25.07
C ARG A 768 6.39 6.46 26.48
N SER A 769 7.21 7.17 27.22
CA SER A 769 7.62 6.81 28.58
C SER A 769 6.55 7.04 29.65
N THR A 770 5.37 7.58 29.26
CA THR A 770 4.26 7.75 30.22
C THR A 770 3.84 6.41 30.85
N ALA A 771 3.55 6.45 32.15
CA ALA A 771 3.00 5.31 32.86
C ALA A 771 1.61 4.90 32.34
N ASP A 772 0.90 5.84 31.73
CA ASP A 772 -0.45 5.67 31.21
C ASP A 772 -0.51 5.06 29.81
N TYR A 773 0.64 4.69 29.21
CA TYR A 773 0.71 4.21 27.84
C TYR A 773 -0.33 3.12 27.52
N TYR A 774 -0.40 2.08 28.34
CA TYR A 774 -1.29 0.93 28.10
C TYR A 774 -2.77 1.31 28.23
N ALA A 775 -3.10 2.18 29.18
CA ALA A 775 -4.46 2.70 29.33
C ALA A 775 -4.86 3.59 28.14
N LEU A 776 -3.91 4.39 27.60
CA LEU A 776 -4.12 5.20 26.40
C LEU A 776 -4.30 4.35 25.13
N GLU A 777 -3.53 3.27 24.96
CA GLU A 777 -3.73 2.34 23.84
C GLU A 777 -5.10 1.68 23.90
N VAL A 778 -5.53 1.18 25.07
CA VAL A 778 -6.86 0.58 25.25
C VAL A 778 -7.96 1.63 25.00
N MET A 779 -7.84 2.83 25.55
CA MET A 779 -8.79 3.92 25.34
C MET A 779 -8.89 4.29 23.86
N ASN A 780 -7.75 4.42 23.19
CA ASN A 780 -7.72 4.78 21.78
C ASN A 780 -8.31 3.69 20.89
N ALA A 781 -8.06 2.42 21.17
CA ALA A 781 -8.68 1.31 20.44
C ALA A 781 -10.22 1.42 20.45
N MET A 782 -10.79 1.83 21.59
CA MET A 782 -12.24 2.03 21.72
C MET A 782 -12.73 3.31 21.03
N LEU A 783 -11.95 4.40 21.08
CA LEU A 783 -12.37 5.71 20.59
C LEU A 783 -12.31 5.80 19.06
N GLY A 784 -11.17 5.43 18.45
CA GLY A 784 -10.94 5.60 17.01
C GLY A 784 -9.83 4.72 16.45
N GLY A 785 -9.29 3.76 17.21
CA GLY A 785 -8.19 2.91 16.78
C GLY A 785 -8.63 1.64 16.04
N LEU A 786 -9.86 1.17 16.25
CA LEU A 786 -10.44 0.03 15.56
C LEU A 786 -11.50 0.48 14.55
N PHE A 787 -11.76 -0.36 13.55
CA PHE A 787 -12.82 -0.09 12.59
C PHE A 787 -14.19 0.09 13.27
N GLN A 788 -14.49 -0.74 14.27
CA GLN A 788 -15.70 -0.64 15.09
C GLN A 788 -15.58 0.34 16.27
N SER A 789 -14.57 1.20 16.28
CA SER A 789 -14.43 2.25 17.29
C SER A 789 -15.62 3.23 17.26
N ARG A 790 -15.83 3.93 18.38
CA ARG A 790 -16.95 4.87 18.53
C ARG A 790 -17.03 5.92 17.44
N LEU A 791 -15.90 6.51 17.04
CA LEU A 791 -15.82 7.52 15.99
C LEU A 791 -16.21 6.96 14.63
N ASN A 792 -15.66 5.81 14.24
CA ASN A 792 -15.92 5.24 12.93
C ASN A 792 -17.35 4.68 12.83
N ALA A 793 -17.83 4.00 13.88
CA ALA A 793 -19.20 3.51 13.96
C ALA A 793 -20.24 4.65 13.83
N ASN A 794 -19.97 5.81 14.45
CA ASN A 794 -20.86 6.97 14.36
C ASN A 794 -20.74 7.66 12.98
N ILE A 795 -19.56 8.17 12.64
CA ILE A 795 -19.39 9.12 11.52
C ILE A 795 -19.40 8.42 10.16
N ARG A 796 -18.80 7.22 10.07
CA ARG A 796 -18.82 6.40 8.85
C ARG A 796 -20.08 5.58 8.73
N GLU A 797 -20.30 4.65 9.68
CA GLU A 797 -21.32 3.62 9.53
C GLU A 797 -22.74 4.14 9.73
N GLU A 798 -22.99 4.92 10.80
CA GLU A 798 -24.33 5.44 11.09
C GLU A 798 -24.69 6.64 10.20
N LYS A 799 -23.74 7.58 10.01
CA LYS A 799 -24.03 8.86 9.35
C LYS A 799 -23.62 8.91 7.88
N GLY A 800 -22.69 8.07 7.42
CA GLY A 800 -22.20 8.11 6.05
C GLY A 800 -21.47 9.41 5.67
N TYR A 801 -20.89 10.14 6.64
CA TYR A 801 -20.25 11.42 6.38
C TYR A 801 -18.81 11.29 5.86
N SER A 802 -18.21 10.12 6.01
CA SER A 802 -16.82 9.82 5.67
C SER A 802 -16.69 8.38 5.14
N TYR A 803 -15.61 8.12 4.39
CA TYR A 803 -15.15 6.76 4.13
C TYR A 803 -14.47 6.13 5.37
N GLY A 804 -13.87 6.96 6.24
CA GLY A 804 -13.27 6.51 7.49
C GLY A 804 -12.74 7.66 8.32
N VAL A 805 -12.87 7.51 9.63
CA VAL A 805 -12.32 8.42 10.63
C VAL A 805 -11.65 7.62 11.73
N GLY A 806 -10.65 8.21 12.38
CA GLY A 806 -9.91 7.51 13.42
C GLY A 806 -9.30 8.44 14.45
N SER A 807 -8.68 7.87 15.47
CA SER A 807 -7.87 8.59 16.46
C SER A 807 -6.58 7.85 16.78
N GLY A 808 -5.60 8.58 17.35
CA GLY A 808 -4.34 8.00 17.77
C GLY A 808 -3.51 8.94 18.62
N PHE A 809 -2.53 8.36 19.31
CA PHE A 809 -1.47 9.08 20.01
C PHE A 809 -0.14 8.88 19.26
N GLY A 810 0.52 9.98 18.91
CA GLY A 810 1.84 9.95 18.30
C GLY A 810 2.92 9.76 19.34
N PHE A 811 3.06 8.54 19.91
CA PHE A 811 4.06 8.25 20.92
C PHE A 811 5.49 8.29 20.37
N GLY A 812 6.34 9.02 21.05
CA GLY A 812 7.76 9.11 20.77
C GLY A 812 8.55 9.40 22.05
N ARG A 813 9.84 9.67 21.94
CA ARG A 813 10.66 10.05 23.07
C ARG A 813 10.36 11.44 23.61
N GLY A 814 9.83 12.31 22.77
CA GLY A 814 9.32 13.63 23.13
C GLY A 814 7.81 13.67 23.29
N PRO A 815 7.24 14.89 23.45
CA PRO A 815 5.81 15.07 23.50
C PRO A 815 5.19 14.56 22.18
N GLY A 816 4.13 13.75 22.31
CA GLY A 816 3.36 13.32 21.18
C GLY A 816 2.18 14.25 20.87
N ALA A 817 1.22 13.76 20.09
CA ALA A 817 -0.07 14.41 19.89
C ALA A 817 -1.18 13.38 20.07
N PHE A 818 -2.25 13.74 20.75
CA PHE A 818 -3.55 13.15 20.46
C PHE A 818 -4.08 13.78 19.18
N ARG A 819 -4.51 12.94 18.24
CA ARG A 819 -5.12 13.39 16.99
C ARG A 819 -6.32 12.51 16.65
N THR A 820 -7.40 13.13 16.17
CA THR A 820 -8.54 12.48 15.53
C THR A 820 -8.92 13.24 14.27
N GLY A 821 -9.57 12.58 13.31
CA GLY A 821 -10.02 13.23 12.08
C GLY A 821 -10.21 12.26 10.93
N GLY A 822 -10.40 12.84 9.75
CA GLY A 822 -10.61 12.12 8.49
C GLY A 822 -11.10 13.06 7.39
N ASP A 823 -11.36 12.50 6.19
CA ASP A 823 -11.93 13.25 5.08
C ASP A 823 -13.46 13.17 5.13
N ILE A 824 -14.11 14.32 5.22
CA ILE A 824 -15.56 14.47 5.41
C ILE A 824 -16.18 15.09 4.15
N VAL A 825 -17.32 14.60 3.71
CA VAL A 825 -18.11 15.23 2.64
C VAL A 825 -18.32 16.72 2.96
N SER A 826 -17.96 17.62 2.05
CA SER A 826 -17.96 19.07 2.31
C SER A 826 -19.28 19.57 2.90
N ALA A 827 -20.42 19.15 2.34
CA ALA A 827 -21.75 19.51 2.82
C ALA A 827 -22.15 18.92 4.20
N LYS A 828 -21.27 18.11 4.83
CA LYS A 828 -21.51 17.46 6.14
C LYS A 828 -20.42 17.80 7.15
N THR A 829 -19.52 18.72 6.81
CA THR A 829 -18.36 19.06 7.66
C THR A 829 -18.78 19.59 9.03
N ASP A 830 -19.77 20.46 9.08
CA ASP A 830 -20.35 21.02 10.32
C ASP A 830 -20.97 19.93 11.20
N ALA A 831 -21.80 19.08 10.62
CA ALA A 831 -22.45 17.97 11.32
C ALA A 831 -21.40 16.96 11.86
N ALA A 832 -20.37 16.65 11.06
CA ALA A 832 -19.31 15.77 11.51
C ALA A 832 -18.49 16.36 12.68
N LEU A 833 -18.22 17.67 12.69
CA LEU A 833 -17.56 18.34 13.83
C LEU A 833 -18.36 18.17 15.12
N VAL A 834 -19.69 18.26 15.04
CA VAL A 834 -20.57 18.03 16.20
C VAL A 834 -20.43 16.59 16.70
N GLU A 835 -20.43 15.62 15.80
CA GLU A 835 -20.28 14.20 16.17
C GLU A 835 -18.88 13.89 16.73
N PHE A 836 -17.81 14.44 16.16
CA PHE A 836 -16.47 14.34 16.76
C PHE A 836 -16.47 14.84 18.20
N MET A 837 -16.97 16.03 18.45
CA MET A 837 -17.00 16.61 19.80
C MET A 837 -17.88 15.82 20.76
N LYS A 838 -18.94 15.20 20.28
CA LYS A 838 -19.81 14.31 21.04
C LYS A 838 -19.09 13.05 21.48
N GLU A 839 -18.35 12.38 20.60
CA GLU A 839 -17.60 11.16 20.93
C GLU A 839 -16.41 11.45 21.86
N LEU A 840 -15.68 12.55 21.62
CA LEU A 840 -14.58 12.96 22.49
C LEU A 840 -15.06 13.26 23.93
N ARG A 841 -16.18 13.95 24.09
CA ARG A 841 -16.79 14.16 25.42
C ARG A 841 -17.41 12.89 25.98
N GLY A 842 -17.98 12.07 25.12
CA GLY A 842 -18.67 10.83 25.51
C GLY A 842 -17.78 9.85 26.25
N ILE A 843 -16.54 9.63 25.79
CA ILE A 843 -15.60 8.68 26.40
C ILE A 843 -15.11 9.14 27.79
N MET A 844 -15.23 10.42 28.11
CA MET A 844 -14.85 10.98 29.41
C MET A 844 -15.86 10.70 30.54
N GLY A 845 -16.95 9.96 30.26
CA GLY A 845 -17.93 9.55 31.26
C GLY A 845 -19.39 9.66 30.89
N PRO A 846 -19.85 10.68 30.09
CA PRO A 846 -21.29 10.80 29.73
C PRO A 846 -21.82 9.59 28.93
N ARG A 847 -20.95 8.91 28.16
CA ARG A 847 -21.25 7.61 27.53
C ARG A 847 -20.35 6.55 28.17
N PRO A 848 -20.85 5.79 29.15
CA PRO A 848 -20.01 4.87 29.91
C PRO A 848 -19.34 3.84 29.04
N VAL A 849 -18.09 3.50 29.42
CA VAL A 849 -17.34 2.38 28.84
C VAL A 849 -18.00 1.07 29.24
N THR A 850 -18.38 0.24 28.28
CA THR A 850 -18.94 -1.08 28.52
C THR A 850 -17.86 -2.12 28.81
N ASP A 851 -18.23 -3.24 29.46
CA ASP A 851 -17.30 -4.36 29.63
C ASP A 851 -16.89 -4.96 28.29
N GLU A 852 -17.81 -4.98 27.36
CA GLU A 852 -17.61 -5.51 26.03
C GLU A 852 -16.61 -4.66 25.23
N GLU A 853 -16.75 -3.34 25.17
CA GLU A 853 -15.77 -2.44 24.53
C GLU A 853 -14.37 -2.63 25.14
N LEU A 854 -14.28 -2.69 26.47
CA LEU A 854 -13.02 -2.88 27.17
C LEU A 854 -12.36 -4.23 26.83
N GLN A 855 -13.13 -5.32 26.84
CA GLN A 855 -12.60 -6.65 26.53
C GLN A 855 -12.20 -6.78 25.08
N THR A 856 -12.99 -6.25 24.14
CA THR A 856 -12.68 -6.20 22.71
C THR A 856 -11.37 -5.45 22.47
N ALA A 857 -11.21 -4.26 23.02
CA ALA A 857 -9.99 -3.47 22.87
C ALA A 857 -8.74 -4.19 23.41
N LYS A 858 -8.86 -4.80 24.59
CA LYS A 858 -7.76 -5.57 25.18
C LYS A 858 -7.41 -6.81 24.35
N ALA A 859 -8.42 -7.58 23.96
CA ALA A 859 -8.21 -8.78 23.15
C ALA A 859 -7.56 -8.44 21.82
N SER A 860 -8.03 -7.39 21.13
CA SER A 860 -7.46 -6.91 19.89
C SER A 860 -5.98 -6.57 20.02
N LEU A 861 -5.60 -5.76 21.00
CA LEU A 861 -4.21 -5.34 21.24
C LEU A 861 -3.28 -6.51 21.63
N ILE A 862 -3.77 -7.50 22.37
CA ILE A 862 -2.96 -8.64 22.81
C ILE A 862 -2.80 -9.66 21.69
N GLN A 863 -3.88 -9.99 21.00
CA GLN A 863 -3.89 -11.09 20.04
C GLN A 863 -3.38 -10.67 18.66
N SER A 864 -3.21 -9.36 18.39
CA SER A 864 -2.50 -8.88 17.19
C SER A 864 -0.97 -9.05 17.26
N LEU A 865 -0.38 -9.21 18.45
CA LEU A 865 1.07 -9.30 18.62
C LEU A 865 1.76 -10.39 17.79
N PRO A 866 1.20 -11.59 17.55
CA PRO A 866 1.86 -12.59 16.72
C PRO A 866 2.13 -12.12 15.30
N SER A 867 1.30 -11.26 14.71
CA SER A 867 1.49 -10.73 13.37
C SER A 867 2.74 -9.84 13.24
N GLU A 868 3.19 -9.20 14.32
CA GLU A 868 4.44 -8.44 14.38
C GLU A 868 5.68 -9.30 14.11
N PHE A 869 5.54 -10.63 14.17
CA PHE A 869 6.66 -11.56 14.00
C PHE A 869 6.52 -12.45 12.75
N GLU A 870 5.69 -12.09 11.79
CA GLU A 870 5.40 -12.95 10.64
C GLU A 870 6.55 -12.96 9.62
N THR A 871 7.11 -11.82 9.26
CA THR A 871 8.17 -11.69 8.24
C THR A 871 9.54 -11.37 8.86
N VAL A 872 10.62 -11.59 8.10
CA VAL A 872 11.97 -11.21 8.58
C VAL A 872 12.07 -9.71 8.82
N SER A 873 11.43 -8.91 7.98
CA SER A 873 11.45 -7.45 8.09
C SER A 873 10.63 -6.94 9.28
N SER A 874 9.44 -7.51 9.53
CA SER A 874 8.61 -7.12 10.68
C SER A 874 9.29 -7.46 12.00
N VAL A 875 9.91 -8.64 12.13
CA VAL A 875 10.72 -9.01 13.32
C VAL A 875 11.89 -8.05 13.53
N ASN A 876 12.59 -7.69 12.45
CA ASN A 876 13.68 -6.71 12.52
C ASN A 876 13.18 -5.38 13.09
N GLY A 877 12.08 -4.86 12.54
CA GLY A 877 11.45 -3.61 13.00
C GLY A 877 10.94 -3.67 14.43
N ALA A 878 10.28 -4.76 14.84
CA ALA A 878 9.75 -4.96 16.19
C ALA A 878 10.86 -4.93 17.24
N VAL A 879 11.96 -5.64 16.99
CA VAL A 879 13.11 -5.66 17.91
C VAL A 879 13.85 -4.31 17.94
N ALA A 880 14.01 -3.67 16.78
CA ALA A 880 14.61 -2.34 16.71
C ALA A 880 13.79 -1.28 17.47
N SER A 881 12.47 -1.38 17.41
CA SER A 881 11.56 -0.48 18.13
C SER A 881 11.78 -0.50 19.64
N LEU A 882 12.03 -1.70 20.24
CA LEU A 882 12.36 -1.80 21.66
C LEU A 882 13.57 -0.94 22.03
N TRP A 883 14.64 -1.04 21.26
CA TRP A 883 15.85 -0.26 21.50
C TRP A 883 15.64 1.24 21.26
N LEU A 884 14.98 1.59 20.15
CA LEU A 884 14.71 2.98 19.81
C LEU A 884 13.86 3.69 20.86
N GLN A 885 12.90 3.00 21.45
CA GLN A 885 12.03 3.54 22.51
C GLN A 885 12.60 3.36 23.92
N GLY A 886 13.68 2.60 24.08
CA GLY A 886 14.29 2.31 25.40
C GLY A 886 13.47 1.35 26.22
N LEU A 887 12.79 0.41 25.58
CA LEU A 887 11.97 -0.62 26.19
C LEU A 887 12.81 -1.86 26.53
N PRO A 888 12.43 -2.65 27.56
CA PRO A 888 13.14 -3.86 27.95
C PRO A 888 12.93 -5.00 26.94
N ASP A 889 13.84 -5.99 26.93
CA ASP A 889 13.78 -7.14 26.02
C ASP A 889 12.54 -8.03 26.25
N ASP A 890 11.98 -8.03 27.45
CA ASP A 890 10.75 -8.74 27.84
C ASP A 890 9.46 -7.89 27.67
N TYR A 891 9.56 -6.80 26.93
CA TYR A 891 8.45 -5.86 26.69
C TYR A 891 7.16 -6.55 26.24
N TYR A 892 7.26 -7.45 25.26
CA TYR A 892 6.07 -8.12 24.70
C TYR A 892 5.39 -9.05 25.71
N GLN A 893 6.14 -9.69 26.59
CA GLN A 893 5.60 -10.48 27.67
C GLN A 893 4.91 -9.60 28.74
N GLN A 894 5.52 -8.45 29.07
CA GLN A 894 4.94 -7.47 29.97
C GLN A 894 3.72 -6.78 29.38
N PHE A 895 3.68 -6.58 28.05
CA PHE A 895 2.59 -5.91 27.34
C PHE A 895 1.26 -6.61 27.61
N VAL A 896 1.23 -7.94 27.45
CA VAL A 896 0.03 -8.75 27.70
C VAL A 896 -0.51 -8.53 29.11
N ALA A 897 0.36 -8.61 30.14
CA ALA A 897 -0.05 -8.42 31.52
C ALA A 897 -0.56 -7.00 31.81
N LYS A 898 0.13 -5.98 31.28
CA LYS A 898 -0.21 -4.56 31.50
C LYS A 898 -1.51 -4.15 30.79
N VAL A 899 -1.73 -4.59 29.55
CA VAL A 899 -2.98 -4.34 28.84
C VAL A 899 -4.14 -5.06 29.54
N SER A 900 -3.93 -6.30 29.97
CA SER A 900 -4.97 -7.06 30.70
C SER A 900 -5.40 -6.39 32.01
N ALA A 901 -4.50 -5.69 32.69
CA ALA A 901 -4.75 -5.00 33.94
C ALA A 901 -5.55 -3.68 33.81
N VAL A 902 -5.64 -3.08 32.63
CA VAL A 902 -6.36 -1.81 32.42
C VAL A 902 -7.84 -1.94 32.81
N THR A 903 -8.36 -0.96 33.54
CA THR A 903 -9.75 -0.92 34.02
C THR A 903 -10.57 0.14 33.23
N LYS A 904 -11.90 0.13 33.40
CA LYS A 904 -12.77 1.20 32.85
C LYS A 904 -12.42 2.55 33.45
N ASP A 905 -12.11 2.60 34.73
CA ASP A 905 -11.73 3.82 35.46
C ASP A 905 -10.41 4.38 34.89
N ASP A 906 -9.47 3.51 34.54
CA ASP A 906 -8.23 3.94 33.84
C ASP A 906 -8.53 4.57 32.48
N VAL A 907 -9.42 3.97 31.69
CA VAL A 907 -9.83 4.49 30.37
C VAL A 907 -10.45 5.89 30.51
N ILE A 908 -11.38 6.07 31.44
CA ILE A 908 -12.04 7.35 31.69
C ILE A 908 -11.03 8.39 32.21
N ARG A 909 -10.21 7.99 33.18
CA ARG A 909 -9.16 8.86 33.74
C ARG A 909 -8.20 9.37 32.67
N VAL A 910 -7.67 8.50 31.81
CA VAL A 910 -6.73 8.93 30.78
C VAL A 910 -7.42 9.72 29.68
N ALA A 911 -8.68 9.43 29.34
CA ALA A 911 -9.45 10.25 28.41
C ALA A 911 -9.60 11.69 28.95
N MET A 912 -10.00 11.85 30.22
CA MET A 912 -10.12 13.17 30.85
C MET A 912 -8.78 13.91 30.99
N GLN A 913 -7.68 13.18 31.18
CA GLN A 913 -6.36 13.77 31.37
C GLN A 913 -5.69 14.19 30.07
N TYR A 914 -5.87 13.44 28.98
CA TYR A 914 -5.09 13.60 27.76
C TYR A 914 -5.88 14.07 26.53
N ILE A 915 -7.21 14.07 26.59
CA ILE A 915 -8.07 14.71 25.58
C ILE A 915 -8.58 16.02 26.15
N ASP A 916 -7.88 17.10 25.86
CA ASP A 916 -8.18 18.42 26.43
C ASP A 916 -9.19 19.17 25.55
N VAL A 917 -10.49 18.88 25.74
CA VAL A 917 -11.57 19.43 24.90
C VAL A 917 -11.71 20.95 24.98
N ASP A 918 -11.12 21.60 25.98
CA ASP A 918 -11.15 23.06 26.15
C ASP A 918 -9.99 23.75 25.43
N HIS A 919 -8.96 22.98 25.01
CA HIS A 919 -7.76 23.50 24.36
C HIS A 919 -7.42 22.74 23.05
N LEU A 920 -8.43 22.31 22.28
CA LEU A 920 -8.22 21.62 21.01
C LEU A 920 -7.84 22.58 19.88
N VAL A 921 -6.91 22.13 19.04
CA VAL A 921 -6.74 22.64 17.68
C VAL A 921 -7.70 21.86 16.78
N ILE A 922 -8.65 22.56 16.16
CA ILE A 922 -9.57 21.98 15.17
C ILE A 922 -9.20 22.59 13.82
N LEU A 923 -8.51 21.84 12.96
CA LEU A 923 -8.16 22.29 11.62
C LEU A 923 -9.12 21.68 10.61
N VAL A 924 -9.68 22.53 9.75
CA VAL A 924 -10.52 22.13 8.62
C VAL A 924 -9.91 22.70 7.34
N VAL A 925 -9.60 21.84 6.37
CA VAL A 925 -9.14 22.23 5.05
C VAL A 925 -10.17 21.81 4.03
N GLY A 926 -10.82 22.75 3.33
CA GLY A 926 -11.90 22.42 2.41
C GLY A 926 -12.42 23.64 1.65
N ASP A 927 -13.50 23.47 0.91
CA ASP A 927 -14.15 24.53 0.12
C ASP A 927 -14.84 25.55 1.05
N ARG A 928 -14.16 26.65 1.32
CA ARG A 928 -14.61 27.66 2.27
C ARG A 928 -16.00 28.20 1.96
N GLU A 929 -16.33 28.39 0.67
CA GLU A 929 -17.64 28.87 0.26
C GLU A 929 -18.78 27.96 0.75
N THR A 930 -18.54 26.66 0.73
CA THR A 930 -19.51 25.65 1.16
C THR A 930 -19.56 25.49 2.68
N ILE A 931 -18.42 25.53 3.38
CA ILE A 931 -18.32 25.02 4.77
C ILE A 931 -18.27 26.12 5.84
N GLU A 932 -17.84 27.36 5.55
CA GLU A 932 -17.59 28.37 6.61
C GLU A 932 -18.87 28.75 7.37
N ALA A 933 -19.97 29.08 6.67
CA ALA A 933 -21.20 29.53 7.33
C ALA A 933 -21.83 28.43 8.18
N PRO A 934 -21.98 27.15 7.71
CA PRO A 934 -22.44 26.05 8.55
C PRO A 934 -21.56 25.81 9.78
N ILE A 935 -20.21 25.80 9.63
CA ILE A 935 -19.30 25.61 10.76
C ILE A 935 -19.49 26.69 11.82
N ARG A 936 -19.59 27.96 11.43
CA ARG A 936 -19.85 29.08 12.36
C ARG A 936 -21.17 28.92 13.09
N ALA A 937 -22.19 28.38 12.43
CA ALA A 937 -23.50 28.14 13.01
C ALA A 937 -23.50 27.08 14.11
N THR A 938 -22.54 26.14 14.13
CA THR A 938 -22.41 25.11 15.19
C THR A 938 -22.07 25.70 16.55
N LYS A 939 -21.41 26.87 16.59
CA LYS A 939 -20.93 27.51 17.82
C LYS A 939 -20.01 26.64 18.69
N ILE A 940 -19.35 25.65 18.09
CA ILE A 940 -18.40 24.78 18.80
C ILE A 940 -17.23 25.61 19.34
N ALA A 941 -16.64 26.48 18.51
CA ALA A 941 -15.53 27.35 18.88
C ALA A 941 -15.43 28.56 17.90
N PRO A 942 -14.65 29.59 18.23
CA PRO A 942 -14.31 30.66 17.30
C PRO A 942 -13.64 30.12 16.03
N VAL A 943 -13.96 30.73 14.87
CA VAL A 943 -13.41 30.35 13.57
C VAL A 943 -12.40 31.39 13.08
N VAL A 944 -11.16 30.93 12.83
CA VAL A 944 -10.05 31.74 12.30
C VAL A 944 -9.69 31.23 10.91
N ILE A 945 -9.63 32.16 9.94
CA ILE A 945 -9.26 31.81 8.57
C ILE A 945 -7.75 31.89 8.41
N LEU A 946 -7.16 30.82 7.87
CA LEU A 946 -5.75 30.73 7.59
C LEU A 946 -5.49 30.52 6.09
N ASN A 947 -4.29 30.87 5.64
CA ASN A 947 -3.76 30.43 4.36
C ASN A 947 -3.16 29.02 4.46
N SER A 948 -2.74 28.44 3.34
CA SER A 948 -2.13 27.10 3.26
C SER A 948 -0.77 26.98 3.98
N GLU A 949 -0.19 28.10 4.43
CA GLU A 949 1.02 28.15 5.25
C GLU A 949 0.72 28.16 6.77
N GLY A 950 -0.57 28.14 7.15
CA GLY A 950 -1.01 28.21 8.54
C GLY A 950 -0.90 29.61 9.16
N ARG A 951 -0.89 30.66 8.35
CA ARG A 951 -0.88 32.07 8.79
C ARG A 951 -2.25 32.70 8.61
N PRO A 952 -2.67 33.66 9.45
CA PRO A 952 -3.93 34.37 9.25
C PRO A 952 -4.07 34.87 7.81
N ALA A 953 -5.18 34.54 7.16
CA ALA A 953 -5.50 35.07 5.84
C ALA A 953 -5.85 36.56 6.00
N LYS A 954 -5.39 37.38 5.05
CA LYS A 954 -5.67 38.82 5.01
C LYS A 954 -7.13 39.06 4.63
#